data_299e354f6b1a39cfccb60a7dae1964df
#
_entry.id   299e354f6b1a39cfccb60a7dae1964df
#
_cell.length_a   1.000
_cell.length_b   1.000
_cell.length_c   1.000
_cell.angle_alpha   90.00
_cell.angle_beta   90.00
_cell.angle_gamma   90.00
#
_symmetry.space_group_name_H-M   'P 1'
#
loop_
_entity.id
_entity.type
_entity.pdbx_description
1 polymer ?
#
loop_
_entity_poly.entity_id
_entity_poly.type
_entity_poly.pdbx_seq_one_letter_code
_entity_poly.pdbx_strand_id
1 'polypeptide(L)'
;MGCTCARVAPVTEPIPVKIREHNQTNQETKRESIDSERERSKTTRLPAINDKNAQNTDHHEQLVNDIEAADPYALNTSFIQQRQKAIDNHSYRSTIQSWRPNSLQQLVNAIKSLSENKSIVDCHWIIFYWITYNIEYDTVSYFSKNYADQTAEGVFRTRKGVCAGYGNIYKYLCDALNIPCEKVSGYSKGYGFDEREGAPTETDHAWNAVEIDHHWYLIESTWGAGYLTEEKNFQRELDSYYFLPNPTEMIYHHLPEIEKWQLLQKPIGMKQYLQMPQLQPHYFELKLDLISPRNQGHVHFAPGKAYALVLIQGPSDVDLIANLKLNNKKIEGGDRVEFDTKKQMHCCYFAPNTIGKHKITIYAKKKDAESKYHDVIHLTLDVSEMPKNPISFPETWKNFFDLNMEVVSPKDTHLIKVHNRQTDAEILIRTPDDVELLGSLTNTREEKVEGGHQVFYDRHKSLWRCKFAPNCDGMFAAQIFAKRKADKGEYTSAVKFKIDAKNILTPPMSYPNTWPLFYELGLKIEAPRNRATAVWPDNASFAEIRISAPNDVALSCGIKFNGIKNENCALAQFDHDKQQWQLLFAPQCAGLHQLMIYGGRHSDSPTTFEAVAEFSLIVTKIRKPIIFPVTYTKFQTTKCRIYEPLEGTLKKGAIIPFHCVIPGATEVDLQVDSKWVGVKGYEDPILKTDITVGSKDVTVYAKYGHNTNYDGLLRYSVE
;
A
#
# COMPACT_ATOMS: atom_id res chain seq x y z
N MET A 1 15.19 33.21 25.03
CA MET A 1 15.88 31.95 24.81
C MET A 1 14.85 30.87 24.66
N GLY A 2 14.63 30.39 23.45
CA GLY A 2 13.66 29.34 23.14
C GLY A 2 14.34 28.01 22.97
N CYS A 3 13.90 26.98 23.69
CA CYS A 3 14.41 25.63 23.51
C CYS A 3 13.45 24.84 22.65
N THR A 4 13.95 24.20 21.59
CA THR A 4 13.20 23.30 20.75
C THR A 4 13.61 21.86 21.05
N CYS A 5 12.78 21.08 21.71
CA CYS A 5 13.05 19.69 22.01
C CYS A 5 11.89 18.85 21.50
N ALA A 6 12.11 17.95 20.57
CA ALA A 6 11.28 16.78 20.39
C ALA A 6 11.57 15.93 19.17
N ARG A 7 11.15 14.70 19.25
CA ARG A 7 11.00 13.73 18.19
C ARG A 7 9.61 13.84 17.54
N VAL A 8 9.55 13.51 16.27
CA VAL A 8 8.29 13.24 15.58
C VAL A 8 7.81 11.84 15.97
N ALA A 9 6.52 11.67 16.21
CA ALA A 9 5.90 10.39 16.58
C ALA A 9 6.11 9.31 15.49
N PRO A 10 6.22 8.04 15.85
CA PRO A 10 6.30 6.94 14.89
C PRO A 10 5.03 6.84 14.06
N VAL A 11 5.19 6.60 12.75
CA VAL A 11 4.09 6.39 11.81
C VAL A 11 3.65 4.93 11.88
N THR A 12 2.35 4.71 12.11
CA THR A 12 1.73 3.39 12.00
C THR A 12 1.24 3.18 10.57
N GLU A 13 1.45 1.97 10.00
CA GLU A 13 0.74 1.56 8.79
C GLU A 13 -0.78 1.67 9.03
N PRO A 14 -1.57 2.06 8.02
CA PRO A 14 -3.02 2.08 8.16
C PRO A 14 -3.55 0.64 8.31
N ILE A 15 -3.91 0.27 9.53
CA ILE A 15 -4.69 -0.92 9.81
C ILE A 15 -6.13 -0.63 9.36
N PRO A 16 -6.86 -1.55 8.73
CA PRO A 16 -8.26 -1.34 8.36
C PRO A 16 -9.11 -1.16 9.62
N VAL A 17 -9.54 0.07 9.87
CA VAL A 17 -10.43 0.43 10.98
C VAL A 17 -11.85 0.07 10.62
N LYS A 18 -12.47 -0.82 11.39
CA LYS A 18 -13.93 -0.98 11.44
C LYS A 18 -14.54 0.28 12.08
N ILE A 19 -15.18 1.10 11.26
CA ILE A 19 -15.91 2.28 11.73
C ILE A 19 -17.22 1.86 12.36
N ARG A 20 -17.43 2.24 13.62
CA ARG A 20 -18.74 2.37 14.24
C ARG A 20 -19.23 3.80 14.03
N GLU A 21 -20.38 3.91 13.38
CA GLU A 21 -21.10 5.15 13.18
C GLU A 21 -21.52 5.79 14.51
N HIS A 22 -21.29 7.09 14.64
CA HIS A 22 -22.07 7.95 15.54
C HIS A 22 -22.41 9.25 14.81
N ASN A 23 -23.72 9.41 14.59
CA ASN A 23 -24.38 10.62 14.13
C ASN A 23 -24.12 11.79 15.09
N GLN A 24 -23.77 12.95 14.58
CA GLN A 24 -24.24 14.21 15.15
C GLN A 24 -24.39 15.32 14.11
N THR A 25 -25.47 16.00 14.29
CA THR A 25 -26.20 17.02 13.57
C THR A 25 -25.48 18.32 13.28
N ASN A 26 -25.88 18.91 12.13
CA ASN A 26 -25.62 20.28 11.65
C ASN A 26 -25.97 21.39 12.66
N GLN A 27 -25.13 22.42 12.69
CA GLN A 27 -25.58 23.82 12.84
C GLN A 27 -24.70 24.79 12.04
N GLU A 28 -25.34 25.44 11.11
CA GLU A 28 -24.87 26.64 10.40
C GLU A 28 -24.78 27.84 11.34
N THR A 29 -23.75 28.66 11.22
CA THR A 29 -23.85 30.09 11.58
C THR A 29 -22.95 30.97 10.71
N LYS A 30 -23.58 31.97 10.21
CA LYS A 30 -23.33 33.10 9.36
C LYS A 30 -21.96 33.79 9.45
N ARG A 31 -21.59 34.28 8.26
CA ARG A 31 -20.61 35.36 7.97
C ARG A 31 -20.99 36.69 8.66
N GLU A 32 -19.98 37.42 9.14
CA GLU A 32 -19.96 38.87 9.10
C GLU A 32 -18.54 39.39 8.82
N SER A 33 -18.46 40.28 7.86
CA SER A 33 -17.31 41.05 7.40
C SER A 33 -17.15 42.32 8.23
N ILE A 34 -15.93 42.69 8.58
CA ILE A 34 -15.61 44.09 8.94
C ILE A 34 -14.26 44.47 8.31
N ASP A 35 -14.34 45.52 7.50
CA ASP A 35 -13.24 46.29 6.91
C ASP A 35 -12.71 47.35 7.88
N SER A 36 -11.54 47.92 7.48
CA SER A 36 -10.88 49.16 7.92
C SER A 36 -9.83 48.98 9.03
N GLU A 37 -8.70 49.65 9.05
CA GLU A 37 -8.20 50.88 8.44
C GLU A 37 -6.65 50.93 8.48
N ARG A 38 -6.09 51.61 7.51
CA ARG A 38 -4.65 51.94 7.42
C ARG A 38 -4.30 53.06 8.40
N GLU A 39 -3.19 52.92 9.13
CA GLU A 39 -2.43 54.09 9.56
C GLU A 39 -0.93 53.96 9.26
N ARG A 40 -0.41 54.97 8.58
CA ARG A 40 1.00 55.20 8.28
C ARG A 40 1.68 55.89 9.45
N SER A 41 2.83 55.41 9.92
CA SER A 41 3.74 56.23 10.66
C SER A 41 5.13 56.26 10.02
N LYS A 42 5.66 57.48 9.99
CA LYS A 42 6.84 57.92 9.25
C LYS A 42 8.13 57.48 9.90
N THR A 43 9.03 56.97 9.10
CA THR A 43 10.45 56.73 9.40
C THR A 43 11.24 57.99 9.50
N THR A 44 12.00 58.19 10.59
CA THR A 44 13.09 59.15 10.71
C THR A 44 14.42 58.44 10.41
N ARG A 45 15.12 58.89 9.38
CA ARG A 45 16.49 58.45 9.05
C ARG A 45 17.48 59.15 10.00
N LEU A 46 18.45 58.42 10.53
CA LEU A 46 19.72 58.90 11.08
C LEU A 46 20.88 58.48 10.15
N PRO A 47 21.97 59.26 10.12
CA PRO A 47 22.90 59.26 9.00
C PRO A 47 23.99 58.20 9.04
N ALA A 48 24.46 57.84 7.85
CA ALA A 48 25.53 56.91 7.59
C ALA A 48 26.89 57.35 8.18
N ILE A 49 27.52 56.46 8.93
CA ILE A 49 28.94 56.54 9.27
C ILE A 49 29.70 55.70 8.24
N ASN A 50 30.55 56.40 7.47
CA ASN A 50 31.54 55.76 6.58
C ASN A 50 32.64 55.16 7.43
N ASP A 51 32.76 53.86 7.46
CA ASP A 51 33.98 53.18 7.83
C ASP A 51 34.51 52.41 6.62
N LYS A 52 35.52 53.01 5.97
CA LYS A 52 36.39 52.34 5.02
C LYS A 52 37.48 51.67 5.85
N ASN A 53 37.37 50.38 6.06
CA ASN A 53 38.39 49.35 6.19
C ASN A 53 37.78 48.12 6.85
N ALA A 54 37.05 47.36 6.07
CA ALA A 54 36.85 45.94 6.34
C ALA A 54 37.48 45.20 5.16
N GLN A 55 38.68 44.72 5.35
CA GLN A 55 39.27 43.72 4.47
C GLN A 55 38.34 42.51 4.48
N ASN A 56 37.75 42.21 3.33
CA ASN A 56 37.08 40.98 3.03
C ASN A 56 38.05 39.81 3.13
N THR A 57 38.11 39.18 4.27
CA THR A 57 38.62 37.80 4.37
C THR A 57 37.43 36.90 4.15
N ASP A 58 37.04 36.65 2.90
CA ASP A 58 36.26 35.47 2.50
C ASP A 58 37.11 34.23 2.82
N HIS A 59 37.09 33.81 4.08
CA HIS A 59 37.40 32.43 4.42
C HIS A 59 36.25 31.59 3.83
N HIS A 60 36.49 31.01 2.66
CA HIS A 60 35.73 29.85 2.21
C HIS A 60 35.87 28.80 3.31
N GLU A 61 34.90 28.73 4.20
CA GLU A 61 34.74 27.65 5.16
C GLU A 61 34.71 26.33 4.35
N GLN A 62 35.80 25.59 4.39
CA GLN A 62 35.92 24.33 3.66
C GLN A 62 35.04 23.32 4.38
N LEU A 63 33.96 22.86 3.71
CA LEU A 63 33.04 21.89 4.27
C LEU A 63 33.81 20.62 4.70
N VAL A 64 33.56 20.17 5.92
CA VAL A 64 34.13 18.92 6.44
C VAL A 64 33.38 17.74 5.83
N ASN A 65 34.03 16.93 5.02
CA ASN A 65 33.40 15.78 4.36
C ASN A 65 33.33 14.55 5.26
N ASP A 66 34.32 14.37 6.15
CA ASP A 66 34.39 13.21 7.04
C ASP A 66 34.19 13.68 8.50
N ILE A 67 33.15 13.16 9.15
CA ILE A 67 32.84 13.44 10.55
C ILE A 67 33.52 12.39 11.43
N GLU A 68 34.60 12.78 12.10
CA GLU A 68 35.40 11.90 12.94
C GLU A 68 35.44 12.40 14.40
N ALA A 69 35.43 11.48 15.35
CA ALA A 69 35.59 11.83 16.79
C ALA A 69 37.00 12.39 17.06
N ALA A 70 37.09 13.41 17.93
CA ALA A 70 38.37 13.97 18.39
C ALA A 70 39.18 12.93 19.14
N ASP A 71 38.52 12.09 19.92
CA ASP A 71 39.11 11.01 20.68
C ASP A 71 38.65 9.65 20.17
N PRO A 72 39.39 8.97 19.29
CA PRO A 72 39.03 7.68 18.76
C PRO A 72 39.03 6.53 19.80
N TYR A 73 39.64 6.78 20.97
CA TYR A 73 39.76 5.77 22.05
C TYR A 73 38.62 5.86 23.05
N ALA A 74 37.90 6.97 23.11
CA ALA A 74 36.79 7.16 24.04
C ALA A 74 35.72 6.09 23.90
N LEU A 75 35.28 5.80 22.66
CA LEU A 75 34.24 4.82 22.36
C LEU A 75 34.79 3.43 21.98
N ASN A 76 35.78 2.96 22.75
CA ASN A 76 36.37 1.64 22.54
C ASN A 76 35.36 0.51 22.92
N THR A 77 35.63 -0.72 22.49
CA THR A 77 34.74 -1.88 22.70
C THR A 77 34.42 -2.10 24.18
N SER A 78 35.40 -1.90 25.08
CA SER A 78 35.18 -2.07 26.53
C SER A 78 34.20 -1.05 27.08
N PHE A 79 34.33 0.21 26.68
CA PHE A 79 33.43 1.28 27.08
C PHE A 79 31.98 1.03 26.55
N ILE A 80 31.85 0.65 25.28
CA ILE A 80 30.54 0.34 24.66
C ILE A 80 29.88 -0.81 25.42
N GLN A 81 30.63 -1.85 25.80
CA GLN A 81 30.10 -2.96 26.60
C GLN A 81 29.67 -2.52 28.00
N GLN A 82 30.45 -1.65 28.67
CA GLN A 82 30.10 -1.10 30.00
C GLN A 82 28.84 -0.25 29.90
N ARG A 83 28.73 0.62 28.90
CA ARG A 83 27.55 1.43 28.62
C ARG A 83 26.32 0.55 28.44
N GLN A 84 26.40 -0.47 27.57
CA GLN A 84 25.30 -1.39 27.33
C GLN A 84 24.89 -2.17 28.58
N LYS A 85 25.87 -2.64 29.36
CA LYS A 85 25.61 -3.34 30.63
C LYS A 85 24.89 -2.46 31.66
N ALA A 86 25.24 -1.17 31.74
CA ALA A 86 24.53 -0.23 32.62
C ALA A 86 23.08 -0.01 32.15
N ILE A 87 22.85 0.16 30.84
CA ILE A 87 21.54 0.32 30.19
C ILE A 87 20.64 -0.91 30.45
N ASP A 88 21.18 -2.11 30.31
CA ASP A 88 20.45 -3.37 30.43
C ASP A 88 20.20 -3.80 31.85
N ASN A 89 20.74 -3.07 32.83
CA ASN A 89 20.57 -3.42 34.23
C ASN A 89 19.18 -3.07 34.77
N HIS A 90 18.25 -4.01 34.64
CA HIS A 90 16.87 -3.85 35.14
C HIS A 90 16.77 -3.57 36.66
N SER A 91 17.74 -4.02 37.45
CA SER A 91 17.70 -3.78 38.90
C SER A 91 17.90 -2.29 39.21
N TYR A 92 18.67 -1.56 38.46
CA TYR A 92 18.77 -0.10 38.59
C TYR A 92 17.43 0.57 38.38
N ARG A 93 16.76 0.19 37.27
CA ARG A 93 15.46 0.77 36.92
C ARG A 93 14.42 0.53 38.03
N SER A 94 14.25 -0.71 38.50
CA SER A 94 13.29 -1.05 39.52
C SER A 94 13.59 -0.35 40.84
N THR A 95 14.86 -0.27 41.24
CA THR A 95 15.30 0.42 42.46
C THR A 95 15.01 1.92 42.36
N ILE A 96 15.40 2.59 41.26
CA ILE A 96 15.19 4.03 41.07
C ILE A 96 13.70 4.39 41.01
N GLN A 97 12.89 3.56 40.38
CA GLN A 97 11.42 3.75 40.35
C GLN A 97 10.78 3.72 41.73
N SER A 98 11.37 3.02 42.72
CA SER A 98 10.89 2.97 44.08
C SER A 98 11.28 4.22 44.91
N TRP A 99 12.22 5.01 44.46
CA TRP A 99 12.70 6.17 45.23
C TRP A 99 11.67 7.28 45.36
N ARG A 100 11.60 7.88 46.54
CA ARG A 100 10.73 9.04 46.85
C ARG A 100 11.52 10.09 47.64
N PRO A 101 12.63 10.65 47.11
CA PRO A 101 13.43 11.63 47.83
C PRO A 101 12.65 12.93 48.03
N ASN A 102 12.73 13.50 49.26
CA ASN A 102 12.09 14.77 49.60
C ASN A 102 13.03 15.98 49.44
N SER A 103 14.30 15.74 49.17
CA SER A 103 15.31 16.79 48.91
C SER A 103 16.37 16.30 47.93
N LEU A 104 17.05 17.23 47.27
CA LEU A 104 18.20 16.91 46.43
C LEU A 104 19.29 16.16 47.21
N GLN A 105 19.52 16.52 48.46
CA GLN A 105 20.51 15.81 49.29
C GLN A 105 20.12 14.33 49.51
N GLN A 106 18.84 14.03 49.74
CA GLN A 106 18.37 12.63 49.84
C GLN A 106 18.57 11.89 48.49
N LEU A 107 18.30 12.57 47.36
CA LEU A 107 18.54 12.01 46.03
C LEU A 107 20.04 11.71 45.83
N VAL A 108 20.92 12.65 46.15
CA VAL A 108 22.38 12.45 46.06
C VAL A 108 22.81 11.24 46.90
N ASN A 109 22.32 11.13 48.14
CA ASN A 109 22.63 10.01 49.01
C ASN A 109 22.13 8.66 48.42
N ALA A 110 20.93 8.65 47.84
CA ALA A 110 20.38 7.44 47.19
C ALA A 110 21.21 7.03 45.97
N ILE A 111 21.63 8.00 45.13
CA ILE A 111 22.50 7.76 43.97
C ILE A 111 23.84 7.21 44.47
N LYS A 112 24.48 7.87 45.43
CA LYS A 112 25.76 7.46 45.99
C LYS A 112 25.71 6.02 46.55
N SER A 113 24.63 5.66 47.30
CA SER A 113 24.46 4.31 47.83
C SER A 113 24.29 3.27 46.75
N LEU A 114 23.49 3.55 45.68
CA LEU A 114 23.27 2.60 44.57
C LEU A 114 24.49 2.45 43.68
N SER A 115 25.30 3.50 43.52
CA SER A 115 26.54 3.50 42.72
C SER A 115 27.78 3.07 43.47
N GLU A 116 27.66 2.77 44.75
CA GLU A 116 28.80 2.30 45.58
C GLU A 116 29.39 1.01 45.02
N ASN A 117 30.73 0.99 44.83
CA ASN A 117 31.48 -0.11 44.21
C ASN A 117 31.02 -0.46 42.78
N LYS A 118 30.43 0.49 42.05
CA LYS A 118 30.07 0.37 40.65
C LYS A 118 31.00 1.23 39.77
N SER A 119 30.92 1.03 38.45
CA SER A 119 31.66 1.89 37.51
C SER A 119 31.08 3.30 37.51
N ILE A 120 31.89 4.26 37.07
CA ILE A 120 31.44 5.64 36.85
C ILE A 120 30.35 5.72 35.79
N VAL A 121 30.36 4.82 34.80
CA VAL A 121 29.33 4.68 33.76
C VAL A 121 28.00 4.25 34.40
N ASP A 122 28.00 3.32 35.34
CA ASP A 122 26.80 2.95 36.13
C ASP A 122 26.24 4.15 36.90
N CYS A 123 27.10 4.95 37.52
CA CYS A 123 26.69 6.16 38.26
C CYS A 123 25.99 7.16 37.31
N HIS A 124 26.57 7.44 36.14
CA HIS A 124 25.95 8.31 35.16
C HIS A 124 24.62 7.75 34.63
N TRP A 125 24.49 6.42 34.47
CA TRP A 125 23.24 5.80 34.09
C TRP A 125 22.15 5.96 35.17
N ILE A 126 22.51 5.82 36.44
CA ILE A 126 21.58 6.00 37.57
C ILE A 126 21.04 7.45 37.57
N ILE A 127 21.94 8.45 37.37
CA ILE A 127 21.55 9.87 37.28
C ILE A 127 20.64 10.09 36.07
N PHE A 128 21.06 9.64 34.88
CA PHE A 128 20.32 9.78 33.63
C PHE A 128 18.93 9.16 33.75
N TYR A 129 18.85 7.91 34.19
CA TYR A 129 17.59 7.20 34.31
C TYR A 129 16.64 7.86 35.33
N TRP A 130 17.18 8.34 36.49
CA TRP A 130 16.36 9.05 37.48
C TRP A 130 15.75 10.32 36.88
N ILE A 131 16.51 11.12 36.16
CA ILE A 131 16.05 12.36 35.52
C ILE A 131 14.99 12.05 34.46
N THR A 132 15.30 11.14 33.51
CA THR A 132 14.40 10.80 32.41
C THR A 132 13.08 10.18 32.88
N TYR A 133 13.09 9.46 33.98
CA TYR A 133 11.91 8.85 34.57
C TYR A 133 11.07 9.83 35.42
N ASN A 134 11.70 10.76 36.14
CA ASN A 134 11.03 11.59 37.16
C ASN A 134 10.74 13.03 36.71
N ILE A 135 11.46 13.57 35.70
CA ILE A 135 11.25 14.92 35.21
C ILE A 135 10.40 14.88 33.96
N GLU A 136 9.37 15.72 33.91
CA GLU A 136 8.49 15.92 32.75
C GLU A 136 8.90 17.17 31.99
N TYR A 137 8.86 17.14 30.66
CA TYR A 137 9.13 18.34 29.88
C TYR A 137 8.02 19.38 30.07
N ASP A 138 8.39 20.58 30.48
CA ASP A 138 7.44 21.67 30.74
C ASP A 138 6.99 22.34 29.44
N THR A 139 6.01 21.71 28.79
CA THR A 139 5.42 22.21 27.55
C THR A 139 4.76 23.57 27.72
N VAL A 140 4.16 23.83 28.90
CA VAL A 140 3.50 25.10 29.21
C VAL A 140 4.50 26.23 29.21
N SER A 141 5.59 26.10 30.00
CA SER A 141 6.68 27.10 30.02
C SER A 141 7.32 27.26 28.64
N TYR A 142 7.51 26.16 27.91
CA TYR A 142 8.14 26.18 26.59
C TYR A 142 7.32 26.98 25.56
N PHE A 143 6.03 26.69 25.41
CA PHE A 143 5.18 27.35 24.40
C PHE A 143 4.76 28.77 24.81
N SER A 144 4.61 29.05 26.12
CA SER A 144 4.30 30.41 26.59
C SER A 144 5.51 31.34 26.68
N LYS A 145 6.74 30.79 26.58
CA LYS A 145 8.02 31.49 26.83
C LYS A 145 8.11 32.12 28.22
N ASN A 146 7.25 31.68 29.13
CA ASN A 146 7.28 32.09 30.55
C ASN A 146 7.83 30.93 31.37
N TYR A 147 9.14 30.95 31.56
CA TYR A 147 9.86 29.84 32.17
C TYR A 147 9.75 29.87 33.71
N ALA A 148 9.30 28.77 34.29
CA ALA A 148 9.38 28.52 35.71
C ALA A 148 10.85 28.41 36.15
N ASP A 149 11.07 28.33 37.50
CA ASP A 149 12.42 28.14 38.06
C ASP A 149 13.10 26.89 37.50
N GLN A 150 14.15 27.10 36.71
CA GLN A 150 14.95 26.06 36.06
C GLN A 150 16.20 25.67 36.87
N THR A 151 16.36 26.15 38.10
CA THR A 151 17.42 25.67 38.99
C THR A 151 17.23 24.18 39.32
N ALA A 152 18.26 23.50 39.81
CA ALA A 152 18.14 22.10 40.20
C ALA A 152 17.07 21.90 41.31
N GLU A 153 16.95 22.83 42.27
CA GLU A 153 15.92 22.85 43.31
C GLU A 153 14.54 23.06 42.72
N GLY A 154 14.37 23.99 41.81
CA GLY A 154 13.11 24.31 41.15
C GLY A 154 12.58 23.10 40.38
N VAL A 155 13.42 22.50 39.52
CA VAL A 155 13.11 21.30 38.74
C VAL A 155 12.85 20.07 39.63
N PHE A 156 13.63 19.89 40.69
CA PHE A 156 13.42 18.82 41.66
C PHE A 156 12.05 18.95 42.34
N ARG A 157 11.70 20.16 42.77
CA ARG A 157 10.44 20.46 43.48
C ARG A 157 9.23 20.27 42.58
N THR A 158 9.28 20.79 41.35
CA THR A 158 8.15 20.76 40.42
C THR A 158 8.04 19.48 39.60
N ARG A 159 9.12 18.69 39.51
CA ARG A 159 9.25 17.54 38.59
C ARG A 159 9.04 17.95 37.14
N LYS A 160 9.22 19.22 36.80
CA LYS A 160 9.11 19.77 35.47
C LYS A 160 10.27 20.67 35.14
N GLY A 161 10.69 20.67 33.87
CA GLY A 161 11.75 21.55 33.36
C GLY A 161 11.79 21.57 31.85
N VAL A 162 12.34 22.64 31.28
CA VAL A 162 12.81 22.65 29.90
C VAL A 162 14.27 22.14 29.86
N CYS A 163 14.88 22.04 28.69
CA CYS A 163 16.24 21.49 28.53
C CYS A 163 17.26 22.12 29.47
N ALA A 164 17.18 23.45 29.73
CA ALA A 164 18.04 24.12 30.69
C ALA A 164 17.88 23.55 32.09
N GLY A 165 16.67 23.20 32.50
CA GLY A 165 16.37 22.56 33.80
C GLY A 165 16.91 21.14 33.90
N TYR A 166 16.76 20.35 32.85
CA TYR A 166 17.37 19.01 32.73
C TYR A 166 18.90 19.06 32.87
N GLY A 167 19.57 19.96 32.11
CA GLY A 167 21.00 20.14 32.19
C GLY A 167 21.47 20.64 33.56
N ASN A 168 20.71 21.54 34.21
CA ASN A 168 21.04 22.07 35.56
C ASN A 168 20.94 21.01 36.66
N ILE A 169 19.88 20.19 36.68
CA ILE A 169 19.76 19.14 37.68
C ILE A 169 20.80 18.03 37.45
N TYR A 170 21.10 17.69 36.18
CA TYR A 170 22.16 16.73 35.86
C TYR A 170 23.51 17.20 36.38
N LYS A 171 23.90 18.45 36.09
CA LYS A 171 25.16 19.04 36.56
C LYS A 171 25.21 19.09 38.10
N TYR A 172 24.13 19.54 38.75
CA TYR A 172 24.06 19.57 40.22
C TYR A 172 24.33 18.22 40.86
N LEU A 173 23.73 17.15 40.32
CA LEU A 173 23.94 15.79 40.87
C LEU A 173 25.37 15.31 40.64
N CYS A 174 25.98 15.60 39.51
CA CYS A 174 27.40 15.32 39.25
C CYS A 174 28.32 16.09 40.21
N ASP A 175 28.11 17.41 40.35
CA ASP A 175 28.91 18.26 41.26
C ASP A 175 28.84 17.77 42.71
N ALA A 176 27.62 17.39 43.18
CA ALA A 176 27.42 16.84 44.52
C ALA A 176 28.09 15.46 44.77
N LEU A 177 28.41 14.76 43.67
CA LEU A 177 29.12 13.48 43.70
C LEU A 177 30.61 13.62 43.34
N ASN A 178 31.10 14.85 43.17
CA ASN A 178 32.44 15.19 42.68
C ASN A 178 32.81 14.53 41.34
N ILE A 179 31.88 14.51 40.40
CA ILE A 179 32.03 14.00 39.04
C ILE A 179 32.15 15.19 38.10
N PRO A 180 33.21 15.29 37.28
CA PRO A 180 33.33 16.38 36.31
C PRO A 180 32.22 16.38 35.29
N CYS A 181 31.46 17.50 35.22
CA CYS A 181 30.33 17.68 34.33
C CYS A 181 30.18 19.14 33.95
N GLU A 182 29.97 19.40 32.64
CA GLU A 182 29.67 20.71 32.13
C GLU A 182 28.27 20.77 31.49
N LYS A 183 27.60 21.92 31.65
CA LYS A 183 26.38 22.19 30.88
C LYS A 183 26.78 22.82 29.58
N VAL A 184 26.35 22.23 28.49
CA VAL A 184 26.60 22.66 27.12
C VAL A 184 25.37 23.37 26.59
N SER A 185 25.53 24.60 26.08
CA SER A 185 24.51 25.32 25.33
C SER A 185 24.78 25.16 23.84
N GLY A 186 23.72 25.17 23.00
CA GLY A 186 23.87 25.03 21.57
C GLY A 186 22.53 25.09 20.82
N TYR A 187 22.54 24.50 19.68
CA TYR A 187 21.45 24.51 18.72
C TYR A 187 20.99 23.08 18.45
N SER A 188 19.68 22.89 18.21
CA SER A 188 19.14 21.55 17.94
C SER A 188 18.21 21.52 16.73
N LYS A 189 18.19 20.40 16.00
CA LYS A 189 17.21 20.11 14.95
C LYS A 189 16.04 19.31 15.55
N GLY A 190 15.40 19.88 16.57
CA GLY A 190 14.30 19.26 17.31
C GLY A 190 12.91 19.68 16.83
N TYR A 191 11.94 19.64 17.77
CA TYR A 191 10.54 20.07 17.50
C TYR A 191 10.48 21.53 17.05
N GLY A 192 9.86 21.76 15.86
CA GLY A 192 9.74 23.10 15.31
C GLY A 192 10.98 23.55 14.52
N PHE A 193 12.02 22.72 14.39
CA PHE A 193 13.14 23.08 13.52
C PHE A 193 12.64 23.23 12.07
N ASP A 194 12.91 24.40 11.50
CA ASP A 194 12.63 24.72 10.11
C ASP A 194 13.85 25.41 9.49
N GLU A 195 14.51 24.73 8.59
CA GLU A 195 15.69 25.25 7.88
C GLU A 195 15.41 26.56 7.11
N ARG A 196 14.13 26.87 6.83
CA ARG A 196 13.70 28.10 6.13
C ARG A 196 13.87 29.35 6.99
N GLU A 197 13.92 29.22 8.30
CA GLU A 197 14.10 30.34 9.23
C GLU A 197 15.54 30.84 9.27
N GLY A 198 16.48 30.10 8.63
CA GLY A 198 17.89 30.44 8.57
C GLY A 198 18.65 30.10 9.85
N ALA A 199 19.85 30.67 10.01
CA ALA A 199 20.67 30.44 11.19
C ALA A 199 20.05 31.13 12.42
N PRO A 200 19.82 30.41 13.53
CA PRO A 200 19.34 31.01 14.78
C PRO A 200 20.39 31.99 15.35
N THR A 201 19.90 33.06 15.95
CA THR A 201 20.75 34.10 16.56
C THR A 201 21.11 33.83 18.01
N GLU A 202 20.37 32.96 18.68
CA GLU A 202 20.57 32.56 20.07
C GLU A 202 20.48 31.04 20.18
N THR A 203 21.18 30.47 21.19
CA THR A 203 21.11 29.05 21.49
C THR A 203 19.70 28.65 21.91
N ASP A 204 19.20 27.54 21.41
CA ASP A 204 17.85 27.06 21.63
C ASP A 204 17.77 25.78 22.48
N HIS A 205 18.95 25.20 22.81
CA HIS A 205 19.01 23.93 23.52
C HIS A 205 20.17 23.85 24.52
N ALA A 206 20.05 22.92 25.47
CA ALA A 206 21.10 22.66 26.45
C ALA A 206 21.13 21.18 26.87
N TRP A 207 22.34 20.63 27.02
CA TRP A 207 22.61 19.27 27.47
C TRP A 207 23.85 19.23 28.36
N ASN A 208 24.48 18.07 28.55
CA ASN A 208 25.68 17.95 29.39
C ASN A 208 26.81 17.26 28.66
N ALA A 209 28.04 17.61 29.06
CA ALA A 209 29.26 16.86 28.81
C ALA A 209 29.82 16.34 30.13
N VAL A 210 30.30 15.10 30.17
CA VAL A 210 30.83 14.46 31.37
C VAL A 210 32.18 13.84 31.08
N GLU A 211 33.09 13.85 32.08
CA GLU A 211 34.37 13.20 31.98
C GLU A 211 34.37 11.85 32.66
N ILE A 212 34.77 10.81 31.96
CA ILE A 212 34.90 9.43 32.44
C ILE A 212 36.28 8.93 32.03
N ASP A 213 37.10 8.53 32.99
CA ASP A 213 38.45 7.99 32.77
C ASP A 213 39.32 8.88 31.86
N HIS A 214 39.26 10.21 32.05
CA HIS A 214 39.96 11.25 31.27
C HIS A 214 39.47 11.43 29.82
N HIS A 215 38.33 10.85 29.45
CA HIS A 215 37.61 11.03 28.16
C HIS A 215 36.32 11.81 28.36
N TRP A 216 36.00 12.73 27.45
CA TRP A 216 34.76 13.47 27.49
C TRP A 216 33.67 12.79 26.66
N TYR A 217 32.44 12.79 27.20
CA TYR A 217 31.24 12.19 26.59
C TYR A 217 30.06 13.15 26.70
N LEU A 218 29.05 12.98 25.84
CA LEU A 218 27.83 13.78 25.85
C LEU A 218 26.71 13.05 26.57
N ILE A 219 25.79 13.80 27.18
CA ILE A 219 24.57 13.30 27.82
C ILE A 219 23.42 14.22 27.47
N GLU A 220 22.38 13.67 26.88
CA GLU A 220 21.16 14.42 26.51
C GLU A 220 19.94 13.84 27.26
N SER A 221 19.73 14.28 28.47
CA SER A 221 18.68 13.76 29.33
C SER A 221 17.27 14.26 28.96
N THR A 222 17.15 15.37 28.22
CA THR A 222 15.86 15.91 27.80
C THR A 222 15.21 15.02 26.73
N TRP A 223 15.93 14.76 25.62
CA TRP A 223 15.43 13.88 24.56
C TRP A 223 15.46 12.41 24.99
N GLY A 224 16.34 12.06 25.90
CA GLY A 224 16.32 10.76 26.56
C GLY A 224 15.09 10.48 27.42
N ALA A 225 14.33 11.51 27.84
CA ALA A 225 13.11 11.38 28.63
C ALA A 225 11.84 11.17 27.78
N GLY A 226 11.87 11.53 26.47
CA GLY A 226 10.71 11.42 25.61
C GLY A 226 10.65 12.52 24.53
N TYR A 227 9.47 12.72 23.95
CA TYR A 227 9.24 13.63 22.84
C TYR A 227 7.95 14.42 22.94
N LEU A 228 7.78 15.43 22.08
CA LEU A 228 6.53 16.18 21.94
C LEU A 228 5.69 15.60 20.79
N THR A 229 4.40 15.38 21.05
CA THR A 229 3.42 14.98 20.02
C THR A 229 3.02 16.17 19.14
N GLU A 230 2.33 15.91 18.03
CA GLU A 230 1.77 16.97 17.17
C GLU A 230 0.80 17.89 17.94
N GLU A 231 0.11 17.36 18.95
CA GLU A 231 -0.79 18.12 19.84
C GLU A 231 -0.03 18.90 20.93
N LYS A 232 1.30 18.97 20.85
CA LYS A 232 2.17 19.68 21.79
C LYS A 232 2.19 19.10 23.21
N ASN A 233 1.83 17.84 23.38
CA ASN A 233 1.92 17.15 24.65
C ASN A 233 3.26 16.40 24.76
N PHE A 234 3.81 16.35 25.99
CA PHE A 234 4.98 15.55 26.28
C PHE A 234 4.57 14.07 26.40
N GLN A 235 5.18 13.23 25.55
CA GLN A 235 5.09 11.78 25.66
C GLN A 235 6.37 11.23 26.27
N ARG A 236 6.25 10.62 27.46
CA ARG A 236 7.41 9.98 28.11
C ARG A 236 7.77 8.69 27.42
N GLU A 237 9.01 8.61 26.98
CA GLU A 237 9.58 7.41 26.37
C GLU A 237 11.10 7.42 26.59
N LEU A 238 11.60 6.46 27.36
CA LEU A 238 13.04 6.37 27.63
C LEU A 238 13.78 6.04 26.34
N ASP A 239 14.69 6.92 25.94
CA ASP A 239 15.60 6.66 24.85
C ASP A 239 17.05 6.64 25.32
N SER A 240 17.58 5.43 25.41
CA SER A 240 18.97 5.20 25.85
C SER A 240 20.02 5.58 24.82
N TYR A 241 19.63 5.90 23.58
CA TYR A 241 20.55 6.46 22.59
C TYR A 241 21.25 7.71 23.11
N TYR A 242 20.53 8.58 23.81
CA TYR A 242 21.02 9.85 24.36
C TYR A 242 21.85 9.72 25.64
N PHE A 243 22.08 8.51 26.11
CA PHE A 243 23.02 8.20 27.18
C PHE A 243 24.39 7.90 26.58
N LEU A 244 25.35 8.81 26.71
CA LEU A 244 26.73 8.73 26.18
C LEU A 244 26.74 8.39 24.67
N PRO A 245 26.02 9.18 23.83
CA PRO A 245 25.97 8.95 22.38
C PRO A 245 27.33 9.18 21.71
N ASN A 246 27.49 8.60 20.51
CA ASN A 246 28.64 8.89 19.69
C ASN A 246 28.58 10.36 19.19
N PRO A 247 29.63 11.18 19.42
CA PRO A 247 29.63 12.56 18.97
C PRO A 247 29.54 12.72 17.46
N THR A 248 30.04 11.76 16.66
CA THR A 248 29.91 11.77 15.20
C THR A 248 28.46 11.54 14.72
N GLU A 249 27.61 10.99 15.57
CA GLU A 249 26.18 10.78 15.33
C GLU A 249 25.35 11.95 15.89
N MET A 250 25.68 12.40 17.11
CA MET A 250 24.95 13.48 17.78
C MET A 250 25.01 14.81 17.03
N ILE A 251 26.10 15.08 16.31
CA ILE A 251 26.31 16.34 15.56
C ILE A 251 25.25 16.56 14.46
N TYR A 252 24.58 15.52 13.97
CA TYR A 252 23.52 15.66 12.96
C TYR A 252 22.26 16.35 13.49
N HIS A 253 22.10 16.40 14.82
CA HIS A 253 20.93 17.02 15.44
C HIS A 253 21.24 17.94 16.62
N HIS A 254 22.52 18.05 17.08
CA HIS A 254 22.97 18.94 18.14
C HIS A 254 24.28 19.62 17.76
N LEU A 255 24.28 20.95 17.68
CA LEU A 255 25.48 21.76 17.44
C LEU A 255 25.80 22.56 18.70
N PRO A 256 26.87 22.27 19.43
CA PRO A 256 27.31 23.11 20.55
C PRO A 256 27.70 24.51 20.11
N GLU A 257 27.38 25.54 20.93
CA GLU A 257 27.84 26.90 20.75
C GLU A 257 29.36 26.99 20.81
N ILE A 258 29.99 26.22 21.72
CA ILE A 258 31.46 26.15 21.88
C ILE A 258 31.97 24.89 21.17
N GLU A 259 32.77 25.08 20.15
CA GLU A 259 33.27 24.03 19.22
C GLU A 259 33.91 22.83 19.93
N LYS A 260 34.65 23.04 21.03
CA LYS A 260 35.29 21.93 21.75
C LYS A 260 34.29 20.85 22.23
N TRP A 261 33.03 21.24 22.48
CA TRP A 261 31.99 20.33 22.94
C TRP A 261 31.33 19.52 21.82
N GLN A 262 31.71 19.76 20.56
CA GLN A 262 31.38 18.85 19.47
C GLN A 262 32.07 17.50 19.60
N LEU A 263 33.18 17.46 20.31
CA LEU A 263 34.06 16.28 20.46
C LEU A 263 34.47 15.67 19.12
N LEU A 264 34.61 16.51 18.08
CA LEU A 264 34.99 16.12 16.73
C LEU A 264 36.43 16.52 16.45
N GLN A 265 37.15 15.74 15.62
CA GLN A 265 38.51 16.03 15.19
C GLN A 265 38.56 17.35 14.43
N LYS A 266 37.55 17.58 13.57
CA LYS A 266 37.37 18.83 12.83
C LYS A 266 35.94 19.33 13.15
N PRO A 267 35.80 20.34 14.02
CA PRO A 267 34.53 20.96 14.29
C PRO A 267 33.86 21.51 13.03
N ILE A 268 32.53 21.45 12.97
CA ILE A 268 31.75 22.05 11.90
C ILE A 268 31.09 23.35 12.34
N GLY A 269 30.93 24.30 11.39
CA GLY A 269 30.25 25.55 11.64
C GLY A 269 28.73 25.46 11.40
N MET A 270 27.98 26.50 11.82
CA MET A 270 26.54 26.60 11.68
C MET A 270 26.07 26.40 10.24
N LYS A 271 26.78 26.95 9.26
CA LYS A 271 26.43 26.81 7.84
C LYS A 271 26.41 25.34 7.41
N GLN A 272 27.43 24.57 7.76
CA GLN A 272 27.48 23.14 7.45
C GLN A 272 26.40 22.38 8.21
N TYR A 273 26.23 22.68 9.50
CA TYR A 273 25.19 22.03 10.33
C TYR A 273 23.81 22.15 9.70
N LEU A 274 23.40 23.34 9.24
CA LEU A 274 22.11 23.57 8.60
C LEU A 274 21.97 22.82 7.27
N GLN A 275 23.08 22.60 6.55
CA GLN A 275 23.08 21.87 5.28
C GLN A 275 23.10 20.35 5.44
N MET A 276 23.41 19.83 6.64
CA MET A 276 23.43 18.39 6.89
C MET A 276 22.03 17.79 6.94
N PRO A 277 21.85 16.51 6.55
CA PRO A 277 20.60 15.82 6.72
C PRO A 277 20.23 15.73 8.20
N GLN A 278 18.94 15.62 8.49
CA GLN A 278 18.49 15.35 9.85
C GLN A 278 18.37 13.82 10.02
N LEU A 279 19.39 13.22 10.65
CA LEU A 279 19.44 11.78 10.92
C LEU A 279 18.96 11.51 12.33
N GLN A 280 17.97 10.61 12.48
CA GLN A 280 17.38 10.26 13.75
C GLN A 280 18.12 9.09 14.43
N PRO A 281 18.02 8.89 15.75
CA PRO A 281 18.70 7.81 16.47
C PRO A 281 18.56 6.43 15.83
N HIS A 282 17.35 6.06 15.39
CA HIS A 282 17.10 4.78 14.75
C HIS A 282 17.86 4.56 13.44
N TYR A 283 18.31 5.65 12.76
CA TYR A 283 19.19 5.55 11.60
C TYR A 283 20.50 4.86 11.97
N PHE A 284 21.10 5.27 13.08
CA PHE A 284 22.37 4.74 13.57
C PHE A 284 22.21 3.34 14.18
N GLU A 285 21.15 3.14 14.97
CA GLU A 285 20.82 1.84 15.58
C GLU A 285 20.56 0.75 14.52
N LEU A 286 19.92 1.10 13.42
CA LEU A 286 19.68 0.21 12.29
C LEU A 286 20.88 0.09 11.34
N LYS A 287 21.98 0.79 11.62
CA LYS A 287 23.22 0.79 10.81
C LYS A 287 22.97 1.15 9.35
N LEU A 288 22.12 2.15 9.12
CA LEU A 288 21.88 2.69 7.79
C LEU A 288 23.05 3.59 7.38
N ASP A 289 23.32 3.67 6.07
CA ASP A 289 24.31 4.58 5.49
C ASP A 289 23.68 5.35 4.31
N LEU A 290 23.56 6.67 4.43
CA LEU A 290 23.06 7.57 3.41
C LEU A 290 24.15 7.80 2.35
N ILE A 291 24.11 7.01 1.28
CA ILE A 291 25.10 7.04 0.20
C ILE A 291 24.96 8.30 -0.66
N SER A 292 23.70 8.70 -0.94
CA SER A 292 23.42 9.88 -1.75
C SER A 292 22.06 10.50 -1.38
N PRO A 293 22.01 11.81 -1.09
CA PRO A 293 23.12 12.76 -1.00
C PRO A 293 23.94 12.52 0.29
N ARG A 294 25.26 12.48 0.19
CA ARG A 294 26.13 12.28 1.35
C ARG A 294 26.32 13.58 2.10
N ASN A 295 26.03 13.59 3.41
CA ASN A 295 26.18 14.74 4.31
C ASN A 295 25.47 16.03 3.84
N GLN A 296 24.44 15.90 3.01
CA GLN A 296 23.63 17.00 2.52
C GLN A 296 22.15 16.75 2.80
N GLY A 297 21.48 17.74 3.41
CA GLY A 297 20.05 17.70 3.69
C GLY A 297 19.17 18.03 2.48
N HIS A 298 19.76 18.61 1.42
CA HIS A 298 19.05 18.98 0.21
C HIS A 298 19.22 17.94 -0.90
N VAL A 299 18.12 17.61 -1.53
CA VAL A 299 18.05 16.67 -2.66
C VAL A 299 17.67 17.44 -3.92
N HIS A 300 18.20 17.04 -5.05
CA HIS A 300 17.91 17.61 -6.37
C HIS A 300 17.37 16.53 -7.30
N PHE A 301 16.71 16.94 -8.38
CA PHE A 301 16.35 16.00 -9.44
C PHE A 301 17.58 15.26 -9.98
N ALA A 302 17.43 13.97 -10.19
CA ALA A 302 18.44 13.19 -10.88
C ALA A 302 18.63 13.73 -12.31
N PRO A 303 19.85 13.80 -12.85
CA PRO A 303 20.12 14.41 -14.14
C PRO A 303 19.22 13.85 -15.25
N GLY A 304 18.47 14.76 -15.92
CA GLY A 304 17.55 14.42 -17.01
C GLY A 304 16.31 13.61 -16.59
N LYS A 305 16.02 13.52 -15.30
CA LYS A 305 14.85 12.78 -14.76
C LYS A 305 13.82 13.74 -14.15
N ALA A 306 12.59 13.24 -14.01
CA ALA A 306 11.50 13.96 -13.35
C ALA A 306 11.32 13.52 -11.89
N TYR A 307 12.36 12.98 -11.27
CA TYR A 307 12.38 12.54 -9.88
C TYR A 307 13.74 12.82 -9.23
N ALA A 308 13.74 13.01 -7.93
CA ALA A 308 14.93 12.97 -7.11
C ALA A 308 15.17 11.54 -6.59
N LEU A 309 16.45 11.19 -6.38
CA LEU A 309 16.86 9.85 -5.95
C LEU A 309 17.71 9.94 -4.69
N VAL A 310 17.31 9.20 -3.66
CA VAL A 310 18.07 9.01 -2.43
C VAL A 310 18.51 7.55 -2.36
N LEU A 311 19.80 7.31 -2.11
CA LEU A 311 20.39 5.99 -2.02
C LEU A 311 20.81 5.70 -0.59
N ILE A 312 20.33 4.58 -0.03
CA ILE A 312 20.61 4.18 1.34
C ILE A 312 21.08 2.73 1.34
N GLN A 313 22.24 2.50 1.94
CA GLN A 313 22.73 1.17 2.24
C GLN A 313 22.32 0.78 3.67
N GLY A 314 22.03 -0.49 3.90
CA GLY A 314 21.67 -0.99 5.23
C GLY A 314 21.62 -2.50 5.27
N PRO A 315 21.43 -3.08 6.48
CA PRO A 315 21.25 -4.51 6.66
C PRO A 315 20.06 -5.05 5.84
N SER A 316 20.18 -6.28 5.36
CA SER A 316 19.13 -6.92 4.54
C SER A 316 17.83 -7.20 5.29
N ASP A 317 17.86 -7.20 6.62
CA ASP A 317 16.73 -7.36 7.53
C ASP A 317 16.03 -6.03 7.89
N VAL A 318 16.43 -4.92 7.29
CA VAL A 318 15.78 -3.62 7.45
C VAL A 318 14.85 -3.34 6.27
N ASP A 319 13.67 -2.80 6.56
CA ASP A 319 12.66 -2.37 5.60
C ASP A 319 12.48 -0.85 5.65
N LEU A 320 12.32 -0.21 4.48
CA LEU A 320 12.18 1.24 4.36
C LEU A 320 10.87 1.61 3.65
N ILE A 321 10.26 2.69 4.13
CA ILE A 321 9.19 3.42 3.44
C ILE A 321 9.50 4.92 3.44
N ALA A 322 8.85 5.68 2.58
CA ALA A 322 9.09 7.11 2.49
C ALA A 322 7.80 7.92 2.33
N ASN A 323 7.90 9.22 2.59
CA ASN A 323 6.86 10.20 2.33
C ASN A 323 7.44 11.46 1.72
N LEU A 324 6.76 12.00 0.72
CA LEU A 324 6.98 13.35 0.19
C LEU A 324 5.82 14.25 0.60
N LYS A 325 6.09 15.36 1.29
CA LYS A 325 5.06 16.31 1.76
C LYS A 325 5.38 17.74 1.32
N LEU A 326 4.34 18.51 1.01
CA LEU A 326 4.41 19.96 0.86
C LEU A 326 3.40 20.59 1.83
N ASN A 327 3.85 21.55 2.66
CA ASN A 327 3.02 22.20 3.68
C ASN A 327 2.24 21.17 4.54
N ASN A 328 2.93 20.14 5.01
CA ASN A 328 2.41 19.01 5.79
C ASN A 328 1.37 18.13 5.07
N LYS A 329 1.08 18.36 3.79
CA LYS A 329 0.19 17.51 3.00
C LYS A 329 1.02 16.51 2.19
N LYS A 330 0.69 15.22 2.30
CA LYS A 330 1.32 14.16 1.50
C LYS A 330 1.04 14.39 0.01
N ILE A 331 2.08 14.27 -0.82
CA ILE A 331 1.98 14.24 -2.28
C ILE A 331 1.64 12.81 -2.70
N GLU A 332 0.45 12.62 -3.21
CA GLU A 332 0.03 11.29 -3.71
C GLU A 332 0.85 10.88 -4.94
N GLY A 333 1.35 9.65 -4.91
CA GLY A 333 2.26 9.16 -5.94
C GLY A 333 3.60 9.88 -5.98
N GLY A 334 3.94 10.63 -4.92
CA GLY A 334 5.18 11.40 -4.85
C GLY A 334 6.40 10.62 -4.40
N ASP A 335 6.23 9.41 -3.90
CA ASP A 335 7.31 8.58 -3.36
C ASP A 335 7.21 7.12 -3.80
N ARG A 336 8.36 6.47 -3.93
CA ARG A 336 8.51 5.03 -4.14
C ARG A 336 9.83 4.57 -3.54
N VAL A 337 9.82 3.48 -2.79
CA VAL A 337 11.01 2.83 -2.25
C VAL A 337 11.13 1.42 -2.83
N GLU A 338 12.31 1.07 -3.32
CA GLU A 338 12.61 -0.27 -3.80
C GLU A 338 14.01 -0.70 -3.33
N PHE A 339 14.21 -2.00 -3.14
CA PHE A 339 15.52 -2.56 -2.81
C PHE A 339 16.18 -3.13 -4.07
N ASP A 340 17.30 -2.53 -4.49
CA ASP A 340 18.11 -3.03 -5.60
C ASP A 340 18.99 -4.18 -5.10
N THR A 341 18.58 -5.40 -5.40
CA THR A 341 19.30 -6.62 -4.98
C THR A 341 20.68 -6.78 -5.59
N LYS A 342 20.95 -6.14 -6.75
CA LYS A 342 22.26 -6.18 -7.40
C LYS A 342 23.26 -5.26 -6.72
N LYS A 343 22.77 -4.10 -6.29
CA LYS A 343 23.60 -3.08 -5.61
C LYS A 343 23.54 -3.21 -4.09
N GLN A 344 22.66 -4.05 -3.56
CA GLN A 344 22.42 -4.22 -2.11
C GLN A 344 22.13 -2.88 -1.42
N MET A 345 21.22 -2.08 -2.01
CA MET A 345 20.85 -0.79 -1.47
C MET A 345 19.37 -0.45 -1.73
N HIS A 346 18.82 0.38 -0.89
CA HIS A 346 17.49 0.96 -1.08
C HIS A 346 17.57 2.19 -1.99
N CYS A 347 16.72 2.22 -3.00
CA CYS A 347 16.52 3.35 -3.90
C CYS A 347 15.19 4.03 -3.55
N CYS A 348 15.25 5.25 -3.02
CA CYS A 348 14.08 6.03 -2.67
C CYS A 348 13.89 7.14 -3.72
N TYR A 349 12.80 7.05 -4.47
CA TYR A 349 12.46 7.97 -5.55
C TYR A 349 11.41 8.97 -5.06
N PHE A 350 11.58 10.26 -5.44
CA PHE A 350 10.68 11.35 -5.07
C PHE A 350 10.29 12.17 -6.29
N ALA A 351 8.98 12.19 -6.60
CA ALA A 351 8.39 12.87 -7.74
C ALA A 351 7.38 13.93 -7.26
N PRO A 352 7.80 15.19 -7.09
CA PRO A 352 6.91 16.28 -6.71
C PRO A 352 5.92 16.60 -7.84
N ASN A 353 4.74 17.09 -7.48
CA ASN A 353 3.69 17.49 -8.43
C ASN A 353 3.50 19.01 -8.56
N THR A 354 4.29 19.79 -7.85
CA THR A 354 4.23 21.26 -7.85
C THR A 354 5.57 21.85 -7.41
N ILE A 355 5.78 23.14 -7.65
CA ILE A 355 6.94 23.89 -7.15
C ILE A 355 6.85 24.10 -5.64
N GLY A 356 7.99 24.28 -4.99
CA GLY A 356 8.13 24.56 -3.56
C GLY A 356 9.16 23.69 -2.85
N LYS A 357 9.34 23.93 -1.54
CA LYS A 357 10.20 23.14 -0.68
C LYS A 357 9.42 21.96 -0.10
N HIS A 358 9.73 20.77 -0.58
CA HIS A 358 9.09 19.53 -0.15
C HIS A 358 9.92 18.88 0.95
N LYS A 359 9.24 18.41 1.99
CA LYS A 359 9.84 17.59 3.04
C LYS A 359 9.81 16.12 2.64
N ILE A 360 10.97 15.50 2.59
CA ILE A 360 11.16 14.05 2.49
C ILE A 360 11.32 13.50 3.91
N THR A 361 10.58 12.45 4.23
CA THR A 361 10.79 11.65 5.44
C THR A 361 10.92 10.20 5.05
N ILE A 362 12.00 9.55 5.47
CA ILE A 362 12.23 8.12 5.29
C ILE A 362 12.09 7.46 6.66
N TYR A 363 11.35 6.35 6.68
CA TYR A 363 11.07 5.55 7.85
C TYR A 363 11.66 4.16 7.67
N ALA A 364 12.07 3.54 8.78
CA ALA A 364 12.68 2.22 8.79
C ALA A 364 12.19 1.36 9.94
N LYS A 365 12.22 0.03 9.74
CA LYS A 365 12.03 -0.97 10.81
C LYS A 365 12.80 -2.25 10.47
N LYS A 366 13.03 -3.12 11.46
CA LYS A 366 13.48 -4.50 11.20
C LYS A 366 12.32 -5.34 10.66
N LYS A 367 12.59 -6.21 9.68
CA LYS A 367 11.57 -7.03 9.00
C LYS A 367 10.87 -8.01 9.92
N ASP A 368 11.60 -8.60 10.87
CA ASP A 368 11.10 -9.67 11.73
C ASP A 368 10.54 -9.18 13.07
N ALA A 369 10.53 -7.86 13.30
CA ALA A 369 10.00 -7.27 14.52
C ALA A 369 8.54 -6.88 14.31
N GLU A 370 7.67 -7.11 15.29
CA GLU A 370 6.35 -6.47 15.42
C GLU A 370 6.47 -4.94 15.61
N SER A 371 7.67 -4.38 15.34
CA SER A 371 8.02 -2.99 15.53
C SER A 371 7.33 -2.10 14.50
N LYS A 372 6.97 -0.92 14.94
CA LYS A 372 6.49 0.18 14.10
C LYS A 372 7.64 0.75 13.26
N TYR A 373 7.31 1.40 12.14
CA TYR A 373 8.27 2.21 11.42
C TYR A 373 8.61 3.47 12.22
N HIS A 374 9.91 3.75 12.37
CA HIS A 374 10.43 4.96 12.96
C HIS A 374 11.02 5.85 11.88
N ASP A 375 10.87 7.17 12.00
CA ASP A 375 11.54 8.12 11.15
C ASP A 375 13.06 8.02 11.37
N VAL A 376 13.79 7.96 10.26
CA VAL A 376 15.25 7.79 10.29
C VAL A 376 15.99 8.92 9.59
N ILE A 377 15.41 9.49 8.52
CA ILE A 377 16.05 10.55 7.73
C ILE A 377 15.02 11.60 7.33
N HIS A 378 15.34 12.89 7.55
CA HIS A 378 14.63 14.00 6.96
C HIS A 378 15.53 14.75 5.98
N LEU A 379 14.99 15.03 4.78
CA LEU A 379 15.64 15.77 3.72
C LEU A 379 14.66 16.78 3.12
N THR A 380 15.18 17.76 2.40
CA THR A 380 14.41 18.75 1.66
C THR A 380 14.66 18.61 0.16
N LEU A 381 13.58 18.58 -0.62
CA LEU A 381 13.61 18.68 -2.08
C LEU A 381 13.09 20.05 -2.48
N ASP A 382 13.99 20.93 -2.93
CA ASP A 382 13.61 22.26 -3.38
C ASP A 382 13.34 22.24 -4.89
N VAL A 383 12.08 22.52 -5.25
CA VAL A 383 11.59 22.51 -6.63
C VAL A 383 11.28 23.92 -7.07
N SER A 384 12.21 24.54 -7.79
CA SER A 384 12.03 25.87 -8.38
C SER A 384 11.31 25.82 -9.74
N GLU A 385 11.46 24.72 -10.48
CA GLU A 385 10.85 24.50 -11.78
C GLU A 385 10.39 23.05 -11.92
N MET A 386 9.20 22.84 -12.48
CA MET A 386 8.66 21.51 -12.74
C MET A 386 9.26 20.91 -14.02
N PRO A 387 9.54 19.60 -14.04
CA PRO A 387 9.97 18.93 -15.26
C PRO A 387 8.87 18.99 -16.34
N LYS A 388 9.26 19.00 -17.62
CA LYS A 388 8.31 19.04 -18.76
C LYS A 388 7.27 17.92 -18.72
N ASN A 389 7.69 16.74 -18.28
CA ASN A 389 6.83 15.57 -18.14
C ASN A 389 6.90 15.10 -16.69
N PRO A 390 6.10 15.68 -15.78
CA PRO A 390 6.07 15.24 -14.40
C PRO A 390 5.57 13.80 -14.32
N ILE A 391 6.16 13.03 -13.43
CA ILE A 391 5.79 11.64 -13.17
C ILE A 391 5.16 11.47 -11.79
N SER A 392 4.56 10.32 -11.56
CA SER A 392 4.11 9.88 -10.25
C SER A 392 4.14 8.36 -10.16
N PHE A 393 4.17 7.82 -8.96
CA PHE A 393 4.29 6.40 -8.75
C PHE A 393 2.97 5.81 -8.22
N PRO A 394 2.52 4.65 -8.74
CA PRO A 394 1.44 3.90 -8.10
C PRO A 394 1.87 3.46 -6.70
N GLU A 395 0.91 3.32 -5.81
CA GLU A 395 1.18 2.76 -4.48
C GLU A 395 1.59 1.29 -4.64
N THR A 396 2.78 0.94 -4.13
CA THR A 396 3.34 -0.41 -4.24
C THR A 396 3.64 -0.97 -2.86
N TRP A 397 3.43 -2.27 -2.69
CA TRP A 397 3.76 -3.03 -1.48
C TRP A 397 5.00 -3.87 -1.72
N LYS A 398 5.63 -4.30 -0.64
CA LYS A 398 6.81 -5.17 -0.66
C LYS A 398 6.63 -6.38 -1.59
N ASN A 399 5.44 -6.99 -1.59
CA ASN A 399 5.09 -8.12 -2.44
C ASN A 399 5.31 -7.87 -3.95
N PHE A 400 5.10 -6.63 -4.41
CA PHE A 400 5.36 -6.24 -5.81
C PHE A 400 6.84 -6.46 -6.20
N PHE A 401 7.74 -6.07 -5.33
CA PHE A 401 9.19 -6.17 -5.54
C PHE A 401 9.70 -7.59 -5.29
N ASP A 402 9.23 -8.28 -4.24
CA ASP A 402 9.61 -9.66 -3.90
C ASP A 402 9.22 -10.65 -5.01
N LEU A 403 8.14 -10.38 -5.73
CA LEU A 403 7.68 -11.15 -6.88
C LEU A 403 8.29 -10.68 -8.22
N ASN A 404 9.23 -9.74 -8.21
CA ASN A 404 9.85 -9.18 -9.42
C ASN A 404 8.83 -8.72 -10.48
N MET A 405 7.77 -8.04 -10.04
CA MET A 405 6.73 -7.51 -10.91
C MET A 405 7.18 -6.20 -11.58
N GLU A 406 6.72 -5.96 -12.80
CA GLU A 406 6.98 -4.71 -13.55
C GLU A 406 5.67 -4.16 -14.13
N VAL A 407 5.37 -2.89 -13.86
CA VAL A 407 4.30 -2.17 -14.58
C VAL A 407 4.81 -1.78 -15.97
N VAL A 408 4.27 -2.40 -17.00
CA VAL A 408 4.62 -2.13 -18.41
C VAL A 408 3.86 -0.92 -18.94
N SER A 409 2.58 -0.78 -18.56
CA SER A 409 1.71 0.34 -18.93
C SER A 409 0.54 0.47 -17.95
N PRO A 410 0.11 1.69 -17.58
CA PRO A 410 0.80 2.95 -17.85
C PRO A 410 2.04 3.10 -16.99
N LYS A 411 3.12 3.65 -17.55
CA LYS A 411 4.34 3.97 -16.81
C LYS A 411 4.22 5.35 -16.17
N ASP A 412 4.91 5.52 -15.04
CA ASP A 412 5.17 6.82 -14.44
C ASP A 412 3.90 7.62 -14.09
N THR A 413 2.81 6.92 -13.74
CA THR A 413 1.59 7.54 -13.21
C THR A 413 0.92 6.67 -12.15
N HIS A 414 0.35 7.30 -11.12
CA HIS A 414 -0.51 6.68 -10.13
C HIS A 414 -2.01 6.86 -10.45
N LEU A 415 -2.33 7.78 -11.37
CA LEU A 415 -3.68 8.19 -11.73
C LEU A 415 -3.96 7.91 -13.20
N ILE A 416 -4.95 7.06 -13.46
CA ILE A 416 -5.43 6.73 -14.81
C ILE A 416 -6.72 7.49 -15.06
N LYS A 417 -6.83 8.17 -16.19
CA LYS A 417 -8.03 8.90 -16.59
C LYS A 417 -8.87 8.06 -17.54
N VAL A 418 -10.12 7.80 -17.19
CA VAL A 418 -11.10 7.13 -18.05
C VAL A 418 -12.13 8.19 -18.45
N HIS A 419 -11.85 8.88 -19.55
CA HIS A 419 -12.62 10.01 -20.07
C HIS A 419 -12.98 9.79 -21.53
N ASN A 420 -13.90 10.61 -22.06
CA ASN A 420 -14.17 10.76 -23.50
C ASN A 420 -14.49 9.45 -24.23
N ARG A 421 -15.47 8.68 -23.75
CA ARG A 421 -15.93 7.40 -24.32
C ARG A 421 -14.99 6.20 -24.08
N GLN A 422 -13.93 6.37 -23.31
CA GLN A 422 -13.23 5.20 -22.78
C GLN A 422 -14.16 4.47 -21.81
N THR A 423 -14.15 3.17 -21.85
CA THR A 423 -15.04 2.34 -21.04
C THR A 423 -14.33 1.69 -19.86
N ASP A 424 -13.01 1.57 -19.95
CA ASP A 424 -12.17 0.91 -18.97
C ASP A 424 -10.75 1.50 -18.93
N ALA A 425 -10.07 1.27 -17.84
CA ALA A 425 -8.62 1.45 -17.68
C ALA A 425 -7.94 0.10 -17.89
N GLU A 426 -6.81 0.06 -18.58
CA GLU A 426 -5.99 -1.13 -18.73
C GLU A 426 -4.61 -0.94 -18.12
N ILE A 427 -4.20 -1.88 -17.27
CA ILE A 427 -2.87 -1.93 -16.67
C ILE A 427 -2.20 -3.21 -17.16
N LEU A 428 -1.01 -3.07 -17.74
CA LEU A 428 -0.19 -4.19 -18.23
C LEU A 428 0.94 -4.45 -17.25
N ILE A 429 1.02 -5.68 -16.75
CA ILE A 429 2.03 -6.09 -15.76
C ILE A 429 2.80 -7.30 -16.29
N ARG A 430 4.12 -7.23 -16.20
CA ARG A 430 5.00 -8.38 -16.40
C ARG A 430 5.35 -9.02 -15.07
N THR A 431 5.30 -10.34 -15.03
CA THR A 431 5.67 -11.14 -13.87
C THR A 431 6.49 -12.35 -14.30
N PRO A 432 7.21 -13.00 -13.39
CA PRO A 432 7.65 -14.39 -13.58
C PRO A 432 6.47 -15.34 -13.82
N ASP A 433 6.72 -16.48 -14.48
CA ASP A 433 5.67 -17.43 -14.89
C ASP A 433 4.96 -18.12 -13.72
N ASP A 434 5.58 -18.13 -12.56
CA ASP A 434 5.05 -18.72 -11.32
C ASP A 434 4.20 -17.74 -10.49
N VAL A 435 3.92 -16.53 -10.98
CA VAL A 435 3.13 -15.51 -10.29
C VAL A 435 1.72 -15.44 -10.86
N GLU A 436 0.74 -15.36 -9.98
CA GLU A 436 -0.68 -15.16 -10.30
C GLU A 436 -1.16 -13.81 -9.79
N LEU A 437 -2.04 -13.15 -10.56
CA LEU A 437 -2.64 -11.86 -10.21
C LEU A 437 -4.14 -11.96 -10.04
N LEU A 438 -4.65 -11.14 -9.11
CA LEU A 438 -6.07 -10.89 -8.90
C LEU A 438 -6.31 -9.39 -8.87
N GLY A 439 -7.48 -8.92 -9.32
CA GLY A 439 -7.84 -7.50 -9.32
C GLY A 439 -9.08 -7.21 -8.47
N SER A 440 -9.19 -5.98 -8.03
CA SER A 440 -10.41 -5.42 -7.43
C SER A 440 -10.53 -3.95 -7.79
N LEU A 441 -11.75 -3.51 -8.09
CA LEU A 441 -12.09 -2.09 -8.26
C LEU A 441 -13.03 -1.67 -7.14
N THR A 442 -12.67 -0.61 -6.41
CA THR A 442 -13.50 -0.05 -5.33
C THR A 442 -13.74 1.44 -5.57
N ASN A 443 -14.88 1.94 -5.09
CA ASN A 443 -15.18 3.36 -5.10
C ASN A 443 -14.55 4.07 -3.88
N THR A 444 -14.81 5.37 -3.71
CA THR A 444 -14.29 6.18 -2.59
C THR A 444 -14.83 5.78 -1.22
N ARG A 445 -15.88 4.96 -1.15
CA ARG A 445 -16.43 4.39 0.09
C ARG A 445 -15.90 2.98 0.35
N GLU A 446 -14.88 2.54 -0.41
CA GLU A 446 -14.31 1.20 -0.37
C GLU A 446 -15.30 0.09 -0.78
N GLU A 447 -16.43 0.44 -1.39
CA GLU A 447 -17.39 -0.52 -1.90
C GLU A 447 -16.90 -1.11 -3.21
N LYS A 448 -16.95 -2.45 -3.32
CA LYS A 448 -16.53 -3.17 -4.52
C LYS A 448 -17.48 -2.90 -5.69
N VAL A 449 -16.93 -2.62 -6.85
CA VAL A 449 -17.68 -2.47 -8.10
C VAL A 449 -17.89 -3.87 -8.71
N GLU A 450 -19.11 -4.37 -8.68
CA GLU A 450 -19.47 -5.66 -9.29
C GLU A 450 -19.24 -5.62 -10.80
N GLY A 451 -18.52 -6.64 -11.31
CA GLY A 451 -18.12 -6.67 -12.72
C GLY A 451 -17.14 -5.55 -13.12
N GLY A 452 -16.58 -4.83 -12.14
CA GLY A 452 -15.70 -3.70 -12.37
C GLY A 452 -14.27 -4.06 -12.76
N HIS A 453 -13.88 -5.33 -12.77
CA HIS A 453 -12.51 -5.72 -13.14
C HIS A 453 -12.49 -7.04 -13.92
N GLN A 454 -11.42 -7.19 -14.71
CA GLN A 454 -11.06 -8.43 -15.38
C GLN A 454 -9.54 -8.55 -15.43
N VAL A 455 -8.97 -9.62 -14.88
CA VAL A 455 -7.52 -9.86 -14.83
C VAL A 455 -7.20 -11.20 -15.45
N PHE A 456 -6.32 -11.22 -16.46
CA PHE A 456 -5.93 -12.44 -17.14
C PHE A 456 -4.53 -12.34 -17.75
N TYR A 457 -3.89 -13.49 -17.95
CA TYR A 457 -2.61 -13.60 -18.61
C TYR A 457 -2.77 -13.72 -20.13
N ASP A 458 -2.24 -12.74 -20.88
CA ASP A 458 -2.19 -12.75 -22.34
C ASP A 458 -0.93 -13.49 -22.81
N ARG A 459 -1.08 -14.76 -23.20
CA ARG A 459 0.04 -15.62 -23.61
C ARG A 459 0.77 -15.11 -24.85
N HIS A 460 0.08 -14.42 -25.77
CA HIS A 460 0.71 -13.86 -26.99
C HIS A 460 1.63 -12.68 -26.68
N LYS A 461 1.34 -11.95 -25.63
CA LYS A 461 2.13 -10.79 -25.19
C LYS A 461 3.05 -11.10 -24.01
N SER A 462 2.90 -12.26 -23.40
CA SER A 462 3.58 -12.65 -22.15
C SER A 462 3.43 -11.59 -21.05
N LEU A 463 2.17 -11.10 -20.88
CA LEU A 463 1.81 -10.05 -19.95
C LEU A 463 0.46 -10.33 -19.29
N TRP A 464 0.33 -9.90 -18.06
CA TRP A 464 -0.97 -9.78 -17.40
C TRP A 464 -1.69 -8.53 -17.91
N ARG A 465 -2.95 -8.69 -18.27
CA ARG A 465 -3.87 -7.62 -18.62
C ARG A 465 -4.86 -7.44 -17.49
N CYS A 466 -4.75 -6.31 -16.79
CA CYS A 466 -5.62 -5.96 -15.68
C CYS A 466 -6.52 -4.81 -16.14
N LYS A 467 -7.79 -5.09 -16.37
CA LYS A 467 -8.79 -4.16 -16.87
C LYS A 467 -9.75 -3.77 -15.75
N PHE A 468 -10.07 -2.47 -15.69
CA PHE A 468 -10.94 -1.90 -14.66
C PHE A 468 -11.97 -0.98 -15.30
N ALA A 469 -13.25 -1.29 -15.09
CA ALA A 469 -14.40 -0.57 -15.66
C ALA A 469 -15.19 0.14 -14.54
N PRO A 470 -15.01 1.46 -14.38
CA PRO A 470 -15.85 2.27 -13.50
C PRO A 470 -17.32 2.21 -13.90
N ASN A 471 -18.23 2.15 -12.92
CA ASN A 471 -19.67 2.07 -13.17
C ASN A 471 -20.37 3.43 -13.14
N CYS A 472 -19.68 4.51 -12.78
CA CYS A 472 -20.19 5.89 -12.76
C CYS A 472 -19.03 6.88 -12.79
N ASP A 473 -19.32 8.16 -12.87
CA ASP A 473 -18.34 9.23 -12.73
C ASP A 473 -17.84 9.28 -11.27
N GLY A 474 -16.54 9.53 -11.08
CA GLY A 474 -15.91 9.65 -9.78
C GLY A 474 -14.50 9.04 -9.71
N MET A 475 -13.99 8.97 -8.48
CA MET A 475 -12.68 8.39 -8.19
C MET A 475 -12.85 6.93 -7.77
N PHE A 476 -11.95 6.08 -8.27
CA PHE A 476 -11.89 4.66 -7.95
C PHE A 476 -10.47 4.23 -7.60
N ALA A 477 -10.35 3.12 -6.88
CA ALA A 477 -9.10 2.44 -6.61
C ALA A 477 -9.04 1.09 -7.34
N ALA A 478 -8.08 0.94 -8.25
CA ALA A 478 -7.77 -0.29 -8.93
C ALA A 478 -6.64 -1.01 -8.18
N GLN A 479 -6.99 -2.00 -7.39
CA GLN A 479 -6.06 -2.79 -6.58
C GLN A 479 -5.70 -4.08 -7.31
N ILE A 480 -4.41 -4.39 -7.37
CA ILE A 480 -3.89 -5.65 -7.90
C ILE A 480 -3.17 -6.38 -6.78
N PHE A 481 -3.56 -7.63 -6.59
CA PHE A 481 -3.01 -8.56 -5.62
C PHE A 481 -2.21 -9.62 -6.36
N ALA A 482 -1.21 -10.19 -5.70
CA ALA A 482 -0.35 -11.20 -6.29
C ALA A 482 0.03 -12.29 -5.29
N LYS A 483 0.34 -13.48 -5.82
CA LYS A 483 0.98 -14.57 -5.07
C LYS A 483 1.75 -15.48 -6.02
N ARG A 484 2.62 -16.36 -5.49
CA ARG A 484 3.16 -17.46 -6.28
C ARG A 484 2.13 -18.59 -6.41
N LYS A 485 2.13 -19.27 -7.56
CA LYS A 485 1.24 -20.44 -7.84
C LYS A 485 1.38 -21.55 -6.80
N ALA A 486 2.59 -21.75 -6.31
CA ALA A 486 2.87 -22.77 -5.30
C ALA A 486 2.37 -22.41 -3.89
N ASP A 487 2.11 -21.13 -3.62
CA ASP A 487 1.68 -20.67 -2.31
C ASP A 487 0.21 -21.01 -2.08
N LYS A 488 -0.06 -21.73 -0.98
CA LYS A 488 -1.42 -22.05 -0.54
C LYS A 488 -2.11 -20.87 0.19
N GLY A 489 -1.37 -19.78 0.45
CA GLY A 489 -1.85 -18.58 1.12
C GLY A 489 -2.78 -17.73 0.25
N GLU A 490 -3.31 -16.68 0.86
CA GLU A 490 -4.14 -15.68 0.20
C GLU A 490 -3.30 -14.77 -0.70
N TYR A 491 -3.98 -14.13 -1.66
CA TYR A 491 -3.39 -13.07 -2.46
C TYR A 491 -3.13 -11.84 -1.58
N THR A 492 -1.94 -11.27 -1.67
CA THR A 492 -1.57 -10.06 -0.94
C THR A 492 -1.43 -8.86 -1.87
N SER A 493 -1.61 -7.66 -1.33
CA SER A 493 -1.52 -6.41 -2.10
C SER A 493 -0.16 -6.27 -2.77
N ALA A 494 -0.16 -5.90 -4.04
CA ALA A 494 1.05 -5.69 -4.83
C ALA A 494 1.14 -4.25 -5.36
N VAL A 495 0.14 -3.77 -6.09
CA VAL A 495 0.13 -2.41 -6.64
C VAL A 495 -1.28 -1.85 -6.74
N LYS A 496 -1.43 -0.53 -6.49
CA LYS A 496 -2.71 0.18 -6.57
C LYS A 496 -2.58 1.44 -7.40
N PHE A 497 -3.56 1.64 -8.28
CA PHE A 497 -3.73 2.85 -9.07
C PHE A 497 -5.03 3.54 -8.68
N LYS A 498 -5.08 4.87 -8.83
CA LYS A 498 -6.33 5.63 -8.82
C LYS A 498 -6.88 5.74 -10.24
N ILE A 499 -8.21 5.76 -10.37
CA ILE A 499 -8.90 5.99 -11.64
C ILE A 499 -9.81 7.19 -11.46
N ASP A 500 -9.60 8.24 -12.29
CA ASP A 500 -10.51 9.37 -12.45
C ASP A 500 -11.45 9.08 -13.63
N ALA A 501 -12.71 8.77 -13.33
CA ALA A 501 -13.73 8.42 -14.32
C ALA A 501 -14.65 9.60 -14.58
N LYS A 502 -14.84 9.97 -15.86
CA LYS A 502 -15.75 11.06 -16.29
C LYS A 502 -16.47 10.70 -17.57
N ASN A 503 -17.75 11.08 -17.62
CA ASN A 503 -18.64 10.84 -18.75
C ASN A 503 -18.77 9.34 -19.07
N ILE A 504 -18.96 8.52 -18.04
CA ILE A 504 -19.15 7.08 -18.16
C ILE A 504 -20.45 6.79 -18.88
N LEU A 505 -20.40 5.87 -19.85
CA LEU A 505 -21.56 5.50 -20.66
C LEU A 505 -22.67 4.85 -19.79
N THR A 506 -23.90 5.10 -20.16
CA THR A 506 -25.07 4.45 -19.55
C THR A 506 -25.73 3.51 -20.58
N PRO A 507 -25.84 2.20 -20.30
CA PRO A 507 -25.33 1.47 -19.15
C PRO A 507 -23.79 1.36 -19.16
N PRO A 508 -23.14 1.33 -17.99
CA PRO A 508 -21.69 1.22 -17.88
C PRO A 508 -21.21 -0.15 -18.38
N MET A 509 -19.94 -0.19 -18.79
CA MET A 509 -19.25 -1.45 -19.07
C MET A 509 -19.10 -2.28 -17.80
N SER A 510 -19.24 -3.60 -17.93
CA SER A 510 -18.98 -4.56 -16.86
C SER A 510 -18.44 -5.86 -17.42
N TYR A 511 -17.66 -6.59 -16.62
CA TYR A 511 -17.07 -7.86 -16.99
C TYR A 511 -17.78 -9.01 -16.27
N PRO A 512 -18.10 -10.12 -16.96
CA PRO A 512 -18.51 -11.34 -16.28
C PRO A 512 -17.36 -11.93 -15.48
N ASN A 513 -17.67 -12.72 -14.47
CA ASN A 513 -16.65 -13.51 -13.80
C ASN A 513 -16.07 -14.52 -14.79
N THR A 514 -14.73 -14.57 -14.91
CA THR A 514 -14.03 -15.52 -15.76
C THR A 514 -12.92 -16.20 -14.96
N TRP A 515 -12.74 -17.50 -15.17
CA TRP A 515 -11.66 -18.27 -14.57
C TRP A 515 -10.48 -18.42 -15.55
N PRO A 516 -9.29 -18.75 -15.08
CA PRO A 516 -8.09 -18.89 -15.94
C PRO A 516 -8.32 -19.81 -17.14
N LEU A 517 -9.05 -20.90 -16.96
CA LEU A 517 -9.38 -21.84 -18.02
C LEU A 517 -10.14 -21.20 -19.22
N PHE A 518 -10.92 -20.14 -18.99
CA PHE A 518 -11.56 -19.37 -20.06
C PHE A 518 -10.54 -18.88 -21.10
N TYR A 519 -9.44 -18.33 -20.61
CA TYR A 519 -8.36 -17.78 -21.46
C TYR A 519 -7.46 -18.91 -22.01
N GLU A 520 -7.26 -19.98 -21.24
CA GLU A 520 -6.48 -21.15 -21.63
C GLU A 520 -7.14 -21.92 -22.77
N LEU A 521 -8.45 -21.99 -22.79
CA LEU A 521 -9.22 -22.57 -23.86
C LEU A 521 -9.38 -21.61 -25.07
N GLY A 522 -8.89 -20.38 -24.99
CA GLY A 522 -8.98 -19.40 -26.07
C GLY A 522 -10.39 -18.90 -26.35
N LEU A 523 -11.27 -18.87 -25.33
CA LEU A 523 -12.64 -18.46 -25.45
C LEU A 523 -12.79 -16.95 -25.62
N LYS A 524 -13.85 -16.52 -26.32
CA LYS A 524 -14.15 -15.10 -26.53
C LYS A 524 -15.65 -14.86 -26.48
N ILE A 525 -16.10 -13.92 -25.66
CA ILE A 525 -17.48 -13.51 -25.55
C ILE A 525 -17.86 -12.68 -26.79
N GLU A 526 -18.84 -13.13 -27.55
CA GLU A 526 -19.36 -12.43 -28.71
C GLU A 526 -20.65 -11.65 -28.41
N ALA A 527 -21.47 -12.18 -27.48
CA ALA A 527 -22.66 -11.47 -26.98
C ALA A 527 -23.06 -12.01 -25.59
N PRO A 528 -23.49 -11.17 -24.65
CA PRO A 528 -23.44 -9.71 -24.72
C PRO A 528 -22.01 -9.20 -24.56
N ARG A 529 -21.61 -8.25 -25.39
CA ARG A 529 -20.27 -7.62 -25.28
C ARG A 529 -20.26 -6.60 -24.16
N ASN A 530 -19.18 -6.62 -23.35
CA ASN A 530 -18.91 -5.62 -22.32
C ASN A 530 -20.03 -5.53 -21.25
N ARG A 531 -20.66 -6.65 -20.93
CA ARG A 531 -21.70 -6.76 -19.89
C ARG A 531 -21.54 -8.05 -19.08
N ALA A 532 -21.56 -7.93 -17.79
CA ALA A 532 -21.62 -9.05 -16.85
C ALA A 532 -23.03 -9.66 -16.78
N THR A 533 -24.06 -8.91 -17.20
CA THR A 533 -25.45 -9.32 -17.18
C THR A 533 -25.92 -9.66 -18.57
N ALA A 534 -26.43 -10.86 -18.77
CA ALA A 534 -27.09 -11.28 -19.99
C ALA A 534 -28.39 -10.49 -20.20
N VAL A 535 -28.73 -10.28 -21.46
CA VAL A 535 -29.95 -9.53 -21.80
C VAL A 535 -31.16 -10.46 -21.72
N TRP A 536 -32.16 -10.07 -20.92
CA TRP A 536 -33.49 -10.72 -20.95
C TRP A 536 -34.33 -10.02 -22.01
N PRO A 537 -34.70 -10.71 -23.13
CA PRO A 537 -35.52 -10.09 -24.16
C PRO A 537 -36.98 -10.00 -23.71
N ASP A 538 -37.66 -8.93 -24.11
CA ASP A 538 -39.09 -8.81 -23.84
C ASP A 538 -39.87 -9.94 -24.53
N ASN A 539 -40.80 -10.57 -23.79
CA ASN A 539 -41.61 -11.67 -24.26
C ASN A 539 -40.89 -12.96 -24.70
N ALA A 540 -39.64 -13.14 -24.31
CA ALA A 540 -38.90 -14.36 -24.58
C ALA A 540 -39.18 -15.46 -23.55
N SER A 541 -38.86 -16.71 -23.93
CA SER A 541 -38.82 -17.86 -23.03
C SER A 541 -37.41 -18.23 -22.56
N PHE A 542 -36.38 -17.63 -23.17
CA PHE A 542 -34.99 -17.86 -22.83
C PHE A 542 -34.10 -16.65 -23.17
N ALA A 543 -32.97 -16.52 -22.48
CA ALA A 543 -31.89 -15.61 -22.78
C ALA A 543 -30.77 -16.34 -23.55
N GLU A 544 -29.91 -15.58 -24.24
CA GLU A 544 -28.84 -16.12 -25.07
C GLU A 544 -27.49 -15.49 -24.76
N ILE A 545 -26.46 -16.32 -24.67
CA ILE A 545 -25.03 -15.90 -24.65
C ILE A 545 -24.33 -16.56 -25.83
N ARG A 546 -23.43 -15.84 -26.50
CA ARG A 546 -22.63 -16.35 -27.61
C ARG A 546 -21.14 -16.28 -27.31
N ILE A 547 -20.44 -17.39 -27.54
CA ILE A 547 -19.01 -17.55 -27.29
C ILE A 547 -18.35 -18.19 -28.50
N SER A 548 -17.26 -17.59 -29.00
CA SER A 548 -16.36 -18.23 -29.95
C SER A 548 -15.33 -19.08 -29.19
N ALA A 549 -15.04 -20.25 -29.74
CA ALA A 549 -14.09 -21.20 -29.19
C ALA A 549 -13.27 -21.88 -30.30
N PRO A 550 -12.03 -22.32 -30.03
CA PRO A 550 -11.29 -23.19 -30.94
C PRO A 550 -12.05 -24.49 -31.26
N ASN A 551 -11.66 -25.14 -32.38
CA ASN A 551 -12.39 -26.31 -32.87
C ASN A 551 -12.36 -27.52 -31.94
N ASP A 552 -11.31 -27.65 -31.15
CA ASP A 552 -11.10 -28.72 -30.19
C ASP A 552 -11.78 -28.48 -28.83
N VAL A 553 -12.53 -27.38 -28.68
CA VAL A 553 -13.19 -27.00 -27.43
C VAL A 553 -14.70 -27.18 -27.54
N ALA A 554 -15.28 -27.86 -26.56
CA ALA A 554 -16.70 -27.98 -26.35
C ALA A 554 -17.16 -27.14 -25.14
N LEU A 555 -18.38 -26.59 -25.21
CA LEU A 555 -19.00 -25.84 -24.11
C LEU A 555 -20.26 -26.52 -23.62
N SER A 556 -20.51 -26.37 -22.32
CA SER A 556 -21.77 -26.72 -21.64
C SER A 556 -22.22 -25.54 -20.81
N CYS A 557 -23.49 -25.52 -20.37
CA CYS A 557 -24.01 -24.43 -19.57
C CYS A 557 -25.06 -24.90 -18.55
N GLY A 558 -25.30 -24.06 -17.56
CA GLY A 558 -26.31 -24.29 -16.53
C GLY A 558 -26.84 -22.98 -15.96
N ILE A 559 -28.02 -23.01 -15.37
CA ILE A 559 -28.63 -21.86 -14.72
C ILE A 559 -28.94 -22.22 -13.25
N LYS A 560 -28.69 -21.28 -12.34
CA LYS A 560 -29.00 -21.39 -10.91
C LYS A 560 -29.90 -20.25 -10.48
N PHE A 561 -30.80 -20.55 -9.57
CA PHE A 561 -31.59 -19.56 -8.85
C PHE A 561 -31.44 -19.78 -7.35
N ASN A 562 -31.07 -18.73 -6.59
CA ASN A 562 -30.76 -18.85 -5.17
C ASN A 562 -29.74 -19.97 -4.84
N GLY A 563 -28.72 -20.14 -5.70
CA GLY A 563 -27.73 -21.20 -5.54
C GLY A 563 -28.15 -22.61 -5.99
N ILE A 564 -29.43 -22.83 -6.27
CA ILE A 564 -29.99 -24.12 -6.69
C ILE A 564 -29.99 -24.24 -8.22
N LYS A 565 -29.40 -25.31 -8.75
CA LYS A 565 -29.39 -25.60 -10.19
C LYS A 565 -30.80 -25.95 -10.68
N ASN A 566 -31.23 -25.32 -11.77
CA ASN A 566 -32.48 -25.68 -12.46
C ASN A 566 -32.12 -26.67 -13.57
N GLU A 567 -32.58 -27.92 -13.44
CA GLU A 567 -32.31 -28.97 -14.41
C GLU A 567 -33.04 -28.73 -15.72
N ASN A 568 -32.42 -29.04 -16.84
CA ASN A 568 -32.93 -28.89 -18.20
C ASN A 568 -33.37 -27.46 -18.59
N CYS A 569 -32.84 -26.44 -17.85
CA CYS A 569 -33.16 -25.05 -18.08
C CYS A 569 -32.00 -24.30 -18.82
N ALA A 570 -31.01 -25.03 -19.32
CA ALA A 570 -29.92 -24.49 -20.11
C ALA A 570 -29.54 -25.46 -21.23
N LEU A 571 -29.22 -24.92 -22.40
CA LEU A 571 -28.83 -25.67 -23.60
C LEU A 571 -27.61 -25.01 -24.27
N ALA A 572 -26.52 -25.78 -24.41
CA ALA A 572 -25.35 -25.38 -25.19
C ALA A 572 -25.36 -26.07 -26.55
N GLN A 573 -25.39 -25.30 -27.63
CA GLN A 573 -25.36 -25.81 -29.02
C GLN A 573 -24.46 -24.97 -29.91
N PHE A 574 -24.02 -25.52 -31.03
CA PHE A 574 -23.09 -24.84 -31.94
C PHE A 574 -23.82 -24.25 -33.17
N ASP A 575 -23.67 -22.97 -33.39
CA ASP A 575 -24.17 -22.26 -34.57
C ASP A 575 -23.15 -22.35 -35.70
N HIS A 576 -23.39 -23.23 -36.66
CA HIS A 576 -22.49 -23.50 -37.79
C HIS A 576 -22.40 -22.31 -38.76
N ASP A 577 -23.45 -21.50 -38.89
CA ASP A 577 -23.46 -20.34 -39.75
C ASP A 577 -22.55 -19.22 -39.22
N LYS A 578 -22.56 -19.05 -37.91
CA LYS A 578 -21.77 -18.03 -37.19
C LYS A 578 -20.45 -18.52 -36.63
N GLN A 579 -20.22 -19.84 -36.68
CA GLN A 579 -19.05 -20.51 -36.08
C GLN A 579 -18.89 -20.15 -34.57
N GLN A 580 -20.01 -20.21 -33.81
CA GLN A 580 -20.07 -19.80 -32.43
C GLN A 580 -20.93 -20.76 -31.60
N TRP A 581 -20.58 -20.89 -30.34
CA TRP A 581 -21.46 -21.51 -29.35
C TRP A 581 -22.62 -20.59 -29.02
N GLN A 582 -23.83 -21.11 -29.11
CA GLN A 582 -25.08 -20.50 -28.68
C GLN A 582 -25.50 -21.17 -27.38
N LEU A 583 -25.52 -20.39 -26.30
CA LEU A 583 -25.86 -20.85 -24.98
C LEU A 583 -27.23 -20.24 -24.59
N LEU A 584 -28.24 -21.08 -24.46
CA LEU A 584 -29.59 -20.69 -24.16
C LEU A 584 -29.96 -20.98 -22.70
N PHE A 585 -30.63 -20.05 -22.04
CA PHE A 585 -30.98 -20.13 -20.63
C PHE A 585 -32.47 -19.81 -20.45
N ALA A 586 -33.22 -20.78 -19.95
CA ALA A 586 -34.68 -20.71 -19.73
C ALA A 586 -35.02 -20.65 -18.23
N PRO A 587 -35.05 -19.46 -17.62
CA PRO A 587 -35.42 -19.31 -16.21
C PRO A 587 -36.88 -19.76 -15.98
N GLN A 588 -37.16 -20.32 -14.78
CA GLN A 588 -38.47 -20.80 -14.41
C GLN A 588 -39.25 -19.80 -13.56
N CYS A 589 -38.62 -18.77 -13.07
CA CYS A 589 -39.20 -17.71 -12.23
C CYS A 589 -38.54 -16.34 -12.50
N ALA A 590 -39.24 -15.27 -12.12
CA ALA A 590 -38.65 -13.93 -12.11
C ALA A 590 -37.61 -13.79 -10.99
N GLY A 591 -36.61 -12.92 -11.17
CA GLY A 591 -35.55 -12.66 -10.20
C GLY A 591 -34.16 -12.67 -10.80
N LEU A 592 -33.15 -12.68 -9.95
CA LEU A 592 -31.73 -12.73 -10.33
C LEU A 592 -31.27 -14.18 -10.43
N HIS A 593 -30.79 -14.56 -11.61
CA HIS A 593 -30.22 -15.88 -11.90
C HIS A 593 -28.71 -15.80 -12.15
N GLN A 594 -28.03 -16.89 -11.84
CA GLN A 594 -26.60 -17.12 -12.19
C GLN A 594 -26.53 -18.07 -13.39
N LEU A 595 -25.85 -17.64 -14.45
CA LEU A 595 -25.64 -18.40 -15.66
C LEU A 595 -24.20 -18.92 -15.67
N MET A 596 -24.03 -20.23 -15.52
CA MET A 596 -22.73 -20.88 -15.48
C MET A 596 -22.36 -21.43 -16.87
N ILE A 597 -21.16 -21.20 -17.30
CA ILE A 597 -20.60 -21.73 -18.54
C ILE A 597 -19.42 -22.61 -18.20
N TYR A 598 -19.39 -23.79 -18.78
CA TYR A 598 -18.36 -24.80 -18.60
C TYR A 598 -17.69 -25.09 -19.94
N GLY A 599 -16.38 -25.36 -19.91
CA GLY A 599 -15.59 -25.66 -21.11
C GLY A 599 -14.66 -26.85 -20.88
N GLY A 600 -14.37 -27.57 -21.97
CA GLY A 600 -13.41 -28.68 -21.95
C GLY A 600 -12.88 -28.98 -23.35
N ARG A 601 -11.71 -29.63 -23.44
CA ARG A 601 -11.12 -30.07 -24.70
C ARG A 601 -11.59 -31.46 -25.08
N HIS A 602 -11.79 -31.70 -26.36
CA HIS A 602 -12.13 -33.04 -26.89
C HIS A 602 -11.00 -34.06 -26.68
N SER A 603 -9.75 -33.61 -26.55
CA SER A 603 -8.58 -34.45 -26.31
C SER A 603 -8.59 -35.13 -24.94
N ASP A 604 -9.34 -34.55 -24.00
CA ASP A 604 -9.44 -35.07 -22.63
C ASP A 604 -10.42 -36.25 -22.62
N SER A 605 -9.99 -37.42 -22.18
CA SER A 605 -10.85 -38.60 -22.15
C SER A 605 -10.97 -39.16 -20.72
N PRO A 606 -12.20 -39.14 -20.14
CA PRO A 606 -13.43 -38.52 -20.71
C PRO A 606 -13.36 -37.00 -20.71
N THR A 607 -14.04 -36.33 -21.69
CA THR A 607 -14.14 -34.87 -21.70
C THR A 607 -14.77 -34.37 -20.41
N THR A 608 -14.00 -33.64 -19.62
CA THR A 608 -14.47 -32.99 -18.38
C THR A 608 -14.79 -31.54 -18.67
N PHE A 609 -15.90 -31.06 -18.15
CA PHE A 609 -16.33 -29.68 -18.26
C PHE A 609 -16.10 -28.96 -16.94
N GLU A 610 -15.24 -27.95 -16.94
CA GLU A 610 -14.95 -27.10 -15.79
C GLU A 610 -15.52 -25.70 -15.99
N ALA A 611 -15.80 -25.00 -14.88
CA ALA A 611 -16.35 -23.64 -14.94
C ALA A 611 -15.34 -22.68 -15.60
N VAL A 612 -15.81 -21.93 -16.60
CA VAL A 612 -15.00 -20.97 -17.36
C VAL A 612 -15.52 -19.54 -17.25
N ALA A 613 -16.85 -19.34 -17.17
CA ALA A 613 -17.44 -18.01 -17.02
C ALA A 613 -18.76 -18.06 -16.27
N GLU A 614 -19.10 -16.96 -15.60
CA GLU A 614 -20.37 -16.74 -14.93
C GLU A 614 -20.94 -15.37 -15.34
N PHE A 615 -22.23 -15.36 -15.69
CA PHE A 615 -23.01 -14.16 -15.96
C PHE A 615 -24.19 -14.08 -15.01
N SER A 616 -24.69 -12.88 -14.79
CA SER A 616 -25.97 -12.63 -14.15
C SER A 616 -27.08 -12.52 -15.19
N LEU A 617 -28.32 -12.87 -14.82
CA LEU A 617 -29.52 -12.63 -15.63
C LEU A 617 -30.64 -12.11 -14.71
N ILE A 618 -31.13 -10.91 -15.02
CA ILE A 618 -32.25 -10.30 -14.31
C ILE A 618 -33.51 -10.55 -15.13
N VAL A 619 -34.38 -11.37 -14.60
CA VAL A 619 -35.69 -11.75 -15.23
C VAL A 619 -36.79 -10.93 -14.61
N THR A 620 -37.38 -10.04 -15.38
CA THR A 620 -38.49 -9.19 -14.91
C THR A 620 -39.85 -9.88 -14.99
N LYS A 621 -40.11 -10.61 -16.11
CA LYS A 621 -41.36 -11.34 -16.34
C LYS A 621 -41.09 -12.49 -17.30
N ILE A 622 -41.74 -13.63 -17.03
CA ILE A 622 -41.72 -14.80 -17.91
C ILE A 622 -43.07 -14.93 -18.58
N ARG A 623 -43.09 -15.10 -19.92
CA ARG A 623 -44.32 -15.31 -20.68
C ARG A 623 -44.78 -16.76 -20.58
N LYS A 624 -43.90 -17.71 -20.91
CA LYS A 624 -44.09 -19.15 -20.81
C LYS A 624 -42.79 -19.80 -20.38
N PRO A 625 -42.69 -20.40 -19.19
CA PRO A 625 -41.55 -21.20 -18.83
C PRO A 625 -41.43 -22.39 -19.78
N ILE A 626 -40.21 -22.67 -20.24
CA ILE A 626 -39.86 -23.84 -21.04
C ILE A 626 -38.71 -24.59 -20.38
N ILE A 627 -38.61 -25.87 -20.68
CA ILE A 627 -37.41 -26.67 -20.41
C ILE A 627 -36.83 -27.14 -21.75
N PHE A 628 -35.52 -27.34 -21.81
CA PHE A 628 -34.82 -27.89 -22.99
C PHE A 628 -34.76 -29.43 -22.88
N PRO A 629 -34.56 -30.16 -24.00
CA PRO A 629 -34.27 -31.58 -23.93
C PRO A 629 -32.96 -31.83 -23.19
N VAL A 630 -32.87 -33.00 -22.55
CA VAL A 630 -31.62 -33.46 -21.94
C VAL A 630 -30.59 -33.70 -23.05
N THR A 631 -29.41 -33.08 -22.93
CA THR A 631 -28.28 -33.31 -23.86
C THR A 631 -27.23 -34.19 -23.22
N TYR A 632 -26.63 -35.08 -24.01
CA TYR A 632 -25.50 -35.92 -23.58
C TYR A 632 -24.21 -35.33 -24.08
N THR A 633 -23.07 -35.65 -23.45
CA THR A 633 -21.74 -35.12 -23.76
C THR A 633 -21.41 -35.18 -25.27
N LYS A 634 -21.87 -36.24 -25.95
CA LYS A 634 -21.67 -36.39 -27.39
C LYS A 634 -22.28 -35.25 -28.21
N PHE A 635 -23.44 -34.76 -27.79
CA PHE A 635 -24.11 -33.63 -28.44
C PHE A 635 -23.20 -32.36 -28.48
N GLN A 636 -22.52 -32.05 -27.37
CA GLN A 636 -21.59 -30.91 -27.31
C GLN A 636 -20.30 -31.22 -28.07
N THR A 637 -19.71 -32.41 -27.86
CA THR A 637 -18.40 -32.72 -28.48
C THR A 637 -18.48 -32.87 -30.01
N THR A 638 -19.62 -33.22 -30.56
CA THR A 638 -19.85 -33.26 -32.01
C THR A 638 -20.50 -31.98 -32.58
N LYS A 639 -20.64 -30.95 -31.74
CA LYS A 639 -21.17 -29.62 -32.13
C LYS A 639 -22.56 -29.70 -32.79
N CYS A 640 -23.45 -30.48 -32.22
CA CYS A 640 -24.83 -30.58 -32.67
C CYS A 640 -25.63 -29.30 -32.42
N ARG A 641 -26.72 -29.13 -33.20
CA ARG A 641 -27.69 -28.02 -33.03
C ARG A 641 -29.11 -28.52 -33.21
N ILE A 642 -30.01 -27.98 -32.40
CA ILE A 642 -31.47 -28.18 -32.50
C ILE A 642 -32.08 -26.90 -33.08
N TYR A 643 -32.86 -27.02 -34.16
CA TYR A 643 -33.77 -25.97 -34.63
C TYR A 643 -35.15 -26.19 -34.05
N GLU A 644 -35.64 -27.43 -34.10
CA GLU A 644 -36.94 -27.86 -33.53
C GLU A 644 -36.95 -29.35 -33.22
N PRO A 645 -37.69 -29.79 -32.18
CA PRO A 645 -38.31 -28.92 -31.18
C PRO A 645 -37.30 -28.47 -30.12
N LEU A 646 -37.34 -27.19 -29.72
CA LEU A 646 -36.52 -26.67 -28.60
C LEU A 646 -37.13 -26.98 -27.22
N GLU A 647 -38.45 -27.18 -27.15
CA GLU A 647 -39.15 -27.55 -25.93
C GLU A 647 -38.87 -29.03 -25.59
N GLY A 648 -38.32 -29.29 -24.40
CA GLY A 648 -37.89 -30.63 -23.99
C GLY A 648 -39.03 -31.55 -23.55
N THR A 649 -40.26 -31.07 -23.44
CA THR A 649 -41.47 -31.85 -23.15
C THR A 649 -42.35 -31.90 -24.39
N LEU A 650 -42.65 -33.07 -24.86
CA LEU A 650 -43.46 -33.31 -26.06
C LEU A 650 -44.86 -33.80 -25.69
N LYS A 651 -45.87 -33.42 -26.47
CA LYS A 651 -47.23 -33.82 -26.26
C LYS A 651 -47.49 -35.26 -26.76
N LYS A 652 -47.98 -36.10 -25.91
CA LYS A 652 -48.33 -37.50 -26.24
C LYS A 652 -49.22 -37.59 -27.49
N GLY A 653 -48.87 -38.48 -28.39
CA GLY A 653 -49.60 -38.76 -29.62
C GLY A 653 -49.52 -37.67 -30.70
N ALA A 654 -48.82 -36.55 -30.45
CA ALA A 654 -48.62 -35.52 -31.43
C ALA A 654 -47.58 -35.97 -32.49
N ILE A 655 -47.71 -35.45 -33.69
CA ILE A 655 -46.66 -35.55 -34.76
C ILE A 655 -45.85 -34.30 -34.64
N ILE A 656 -44.54 -34.46 -34.34
CA ILE A 656 -43.60 -33.37 -34.06
C ILE A 656 -42.48 -33.39 -35.11
N PRO A 657 -42.20 -32.26 -35.81
CA PRO A 657 -41.04 -32.15 -36.69
C PRO A 657 -39.76 -32.10 -35.89
N PHE A 658 -38.79 -32.91 -36.26
CA PHE A 658 -37.42 -32.85 -35.75
C PHE A 658 -36.51 -32.28 -36.83
N HIS A 659 -35.88 -31.16 -36.54
CA HIS A 659 -34.85 -30.54 -37.37
C HIS A 659 -33.63 -30.27 -36.54
N CYS A 660 -32.58 -31.05 -36.79
CA CYS A 660 -31.32 -31.00 -36.09
C CYS A 660 -30.14 -31.01 -37.03
N VAL A 661 -29.00 -30.39 -36.63
CA VAL A 661 -27.70 -30.56 -37.24
C VAL A 661 -26.88 -31.50 -36.39
N ILE A 662 -26.47 -32.64 -36.97
CA ILE A 662 -25.68 -33.72 -36.31
C ILE A 662 -24.49 -34.04 -37.18
N PRO A 663 -23.37 -33.28 -37.07
CA PRO A 663 -22.25 -33.41 -38.00
C PRO A 663 -21.50 -34.73 -37.85
N GLY A 664 -21.10 -35.32 -38.97
CA GLY A 664 -20.18 -36.45 -39.04
C GLY A 664 -20.76 -37.79 -38.53
N ALA A 665 -22.06 -37.86 -38.32
CA ALA A 665 -22.73 -39.13 -38.02
C ALA A 665 -22.82 -40.00 -39.29
N THR A 666 -22.58 -41.28 -39.15
CA THR A 666 -22.77 -42.24 -40.24
C THR A 666 -24.22 -42.73 -40.32
N GLU A 667 -24.92 -42.70 -39.23
CA GLU A 667 -26.30 -43.07 -39.10
C GLU A 667 -26.96 -42.35 -37.93
N VAL A 668 -28.22 -41.89 -38.11
CA VAL A 668 -29.04 -41.29 -37.04
C VAL A 668 -30.35 -42.02 -36.98
N ASP A 669 -30.76 -42.37 -35.75
CA ASP A 669 -32.07 -42.98 -35.50
C ASP A 669 -32.65 -42.46 -34.18
N LEU A 670 -33.96 -42.65 -34.01
CA LEU A 670 -34.68 -42.26 -32.82
C LEU A 670 -35.32 -43.47 -32.12
N GLN A 671 -35.34 -43.42 -30.80
CA GLN A 671 -36.17 -44.31 -29.99
C GLN A 671 -37.39 -43.55 -29.45
N VAL A 672 -38.55 -44.13 -29.61
CA VAL A 672 -39.82 -43.70 -29.00
C VAL A 672 -40.27 -44.79 -28.04
N ASP A 673 -40.37 -44.45 -26.74
CA ASP A 673 -40.71 -45.44 -25.69
C ASP A 673 -39.79 -46.68 -25.75
N SER A 674 -38.49 -46.48 -25.93
CA SER A 674 -37.47 -47.54 -26.08
C SER A 674 -37.56 -48.40 -27.35
N LYS A 675 -38.36 -48.02 -28.34
CA LYS A 675 -38.48 -48.73 -29.64
C LYS A 675 -37.82 -47.88 -30.73
N TRP A 676 -36.99 -48.51 -31.55
CA TRP A 676 -36.37 -47.86 -32.71
C TRP A 676 -37.42 -47.56 -33.77
N VAL A 677 -37.35 -46.38 -34.34
CA VAL A 677 -38.32 -45.88 -35.35
C VAL A 677 -37.85 -46.17 -36.79
N GLY A 678 -36.56 -46.20 -37.02
CA GLY A 678 -35.98 -46.40 -38.37
C GLY A 678 -36.11 -45.15 -39.23
N VAL A 679 -35.45 -44.08 -38.85
CA VAL A 679 -35.56 -42.77 -39.49
C VAL A 679 -34.92 -42.75 -40.89
N LYS A 680 -35.57 -42.21 -41.88
CA LYS A 680 -35.08 -42.03 -43.28
C LYS A 680 -34.73 -40.60 -43.62
N GLY A 681 -34.73 -39.66 -42.72
CA GLY A 681 -34.57 -38.21 -42.96
C GLY A 681 -33.25 -37.62 -42.56
N TYR A 682 -32.17 -38.43 -42.46
CA TYR A 682 -30.84 -37.93 -42.18
C TYR A 682 -29.96 -37.90 -43.44
N GLU A 683 -29.43 -36.72 -43.76
CA GLU A 683 -28.35 -36.49 -44.74
C GLU A 683 -27.30 -35.61 -44.03
N ASP A 684 -26.08 -36.14 -43.84
CA ASP A 684 -25.04 -35.43 -43.08
C ASP A 684 -24.85 -33.98 -43.58
N PRO A 685 -24.98 -33.00 -42.70
CA PRO A 685 -25.20 -33.08 -41.25
C PRO A 685 -26.65 -32.91 -40.79
N ILE A 686 -27.64 -32.98 -41.66
CA ILE A 686 -29.02 -32.55 -41.37
C ILE A 686 -29.95 -33.73 -41.12
N LEU A 687 -30.63 -33.73 -40.01
CA LEU A 687 -31.80 -34.58 -39.71
C LEU A 687 -33.08 -33.76 -39.89
N LYS A 688 -33.98 -34.21 -40.80
CA LYS A 688 -35.33 -33.69 -40.92
C LYS A 688 -36.31 -34.84 -41.02
N THR A 689 -37.20 -34.96 -40.02
CA THR A 689 -38.20 -36.04 -39.95
C THR A 689 -39.34 -35.67 -39.05
N ASP A 690 -40.52 -36.19 -39.30
CA ASP A 690 -41.68 -36.09 -38.44
C ASP A 690 -41.81 -37.36 -37.59
N ILE A 691 -41.98 -37.21 -36.30
CA ILE A 691 -42.07 -38.31 -35.33
C ILE A 691 -43.40 -38.28 -34.60
N THR A 692 -44.09 -39.43 -34.56
CA THR A 692 -45.26 -39.60 -33.71
C THR A 692 -44.76 -39.89 -32.29
N VAL A 693 -45.08 -39.00 -31.34
CA VAL A 693 -44.63 -39.04 -29.94
C VAL A 693 -45.38 -40.16 -29.19
N GLY A 694 -44.64 -40.99 -28.49
CA GLY A 694 -45.18 -42.08 -27.64
C GLY A 694 -45.75 -41.61 -26.32
N SER A 695 -45.48 -42.38 -25.25
CA SER A 695 -46.05 -42.13 -23.92
C SER A 695 -45.01 -41.88 -22.81
N LYS A 696 -43.71 -42.06 -23.07
CA LYS A 696 -42.64 -41.94 -22.06
C LYS A 696 -41.56 -40.94 -22.46
N ASP A 697 -40.83 -41.26 -23.52
CA ASP A 697 -39.69 -40.46 -23.97
C ASP A 697 -39.45 -40.61 -25.47
N VAL A 698 -38.70 -39.65 -26.03
CA VAL A 698 -38.13 -39.71 -27.37
C VAL A 698 -36.65 -39.39 -27.24
N THR A 699 -35.78 -40.29 -27.74
CA THR A 699 -34.30 -40.09 -27.68
C THR A 699 -33.73 -40.16 -29.07
N VAL A 700 -32.88 -39.17 -29.43
CA VAL A 700 -32.14 -39.14 -30.68
C VAL A 700 -30.75 -39.74 -30.43
N TYR A 701 -30.42 -40.68 -31.30
CA TYR A 701 -29.14 -41.40 -31.28
C TYR A 701 -28.38 -41.23 -32.60
N ALA A 702 -27.06 -41.34 -32.53
CA ALA A 702 -26.20 -41.34 -33.73
C ALA A 702 -25.04 -42.32 -33.62
N LYS A 703 -24.61 -42.86 -34.74
CA LYS A 703 -23.36 -43.60 -34.87
C LYS A 703 -22.28 -42.71 -35.48
N TYR A 704 -21.01 -42.94 -35.13
CA TYR A 704 -19.88 -42.21 -35.65
C TYR A 704 -18.75 -43.15 -36.06
N GLY A 705 -18.19 -42.89 -37.27
CA GLY A 705 -17.09 -43.66 -37.80
C GLY A 705 -17.47 -45.15 -37.99
N HIS A 706 -16.60 -46.08 -37.58
CA HIS A 706 -16.83 -47.52 -37.65
C HIS A 706 -17.47 -48.14 -36.39
N ASN A 707 -17.96 -47.29 -35.47
CA ASN A 707 -18.58 -47.75 -34.23
C ASN A 707 -19.96 -48.41 -34.55
N THR A 708 -20.18 -49.62 -34.02
CA THR A 708 -21.47 -50.32 -34.14
C THR A 708 -22.52 -49.84 -33.15
N ASN A 709 -22.10 -49.16 -32.08
CA ASN A 709 -22.99 -48.66 -31.03
C ASN A 709 -23.47 -47.26 -31.33
N TYR A 710 -24.72 -47.02 -30.95
CA TYR A 710 -25.31 -45.69 -30.99
C TYR A 710 -24.94 -44.87 -29.74
N ASP A 711 -24.51 -43.65 -29.91
CA ASP A 711 -24.37 -42.66 -28.85
C ASP A 711 -25.66 -41.87 -28.70
N GLY A 712 -26.18 -41.68 -27.47
CA GLY A 712 -27.31 -40.82 -27.20
C GLY A 712 -26.89 -39.35 -27.36
N LEU A 713 -27.71 -38.55 -28.04
CA LEU A 713 -27.52 -37.12 -28.24
C LEU A 713 -28.50 -36.26 -27.45
N LEU A 714 -29.78 -36.57 -27.56
CA LEU A 714 -30.89 -35.78 -27.02
C LEU A 714 -31.97 -36.68 -26.45
N ARG A 715 -32.58 -36.30 -25.33
CA ARG A 715 -33.77 -36.98 -24.78
C ARG A 715 -34.86 -35.97 -24.41
N TYR A 716 -36.07 -36.24 -24.87
CA TYR A 716 -37.29 -35.48 -24.60
C TYR A 716 -38.18 -36.29 -23.65
N SER A 717 -38.83 -35.61 -22.70
CA SER A 717 -39.91 -36.16 -21.90
C SER A 717 -41.28 -36.07 -22.66
N VAL A 718 -42.24 -36.90 -22.26
CA VAL A 718 -43.57 -36.89 -22.87
C VAL A 718 -44.61 -36.63 -21.78
N GLU A 719 -45.57 -35.73 -22.06
CA GLU A 719 -46.69 -35.41 -21.18
C GLU A 719 -48.04 -35.46 -21.93
#